data_9f3c47679c4c09638b74459e7603d617
#
_entry.id   9f3c47679c4c09638b74459e7603d617
#
_cell.length_a   1.000
_cell.length_b   1.000
_cell.length_c   1.000
_cell.angle_alpha   90.00
_cell.angle_beta   90.00
_cell.angle_gamma   90.00
#
_symmetry.space_group_name_H-M   'P 1'
#
loop_
_entity.id
_entity.type
_entity.pdbx_description
1 polymer ?
#
loop_
_entity_poly.entity_id
_entity_poly.type
_entity_poly.pdbx_seq_one_letter_code
_entity_poly.pdbx_strand_id
1 'polypeptide(L)'
;MNTDVAAENPSALSLWNDPTAPVAARVDALIAAMTLQEKTAQLSGVWVGASDEGGEVAPHQHDMEEAVDLDALLPTGLGQLTRPFGTVPVDPALGALSLARTQARIAASNRFRIPALAHDECLAGFAAWGATAYPVPLSWGAAFDPGLVRRMAAAIGRDMRAVGVHQGLAPVLDVVRDARWGRVEETIGEDPYLVGTIGTAYVQGLESAGIVATLKHFAGYSASRAGRNLAPASMGPRERADVVLPPFEMAIREGGARSVMNAYTDTDGVPSAADETLLTGLLRDTWGFDGTVVADYFAVAFLKILHGVAADWADAAGTALHAGIDVELPNVKTYGAPLTEAVADGRVPEELVDRALRRVLTQKAALGLLDPDWNPVPAALDGTDPDDPEALRGHVDLDSPENRALARALAEEAVVLLSNDGTLPLGRPRRIALIGPNADEPTAVLGCYSFPQHIGVRHPGTPLGIGLPTLRETLAAEFPDAGITHVRGTGVDDGDLSGLDEAVRAAREADVTVVALGDRAGLFGRGTSGEGCDAGTLDLPGAQQQLLDALLDTGTPVVTVLLAGRPYALGRAVTESAAIVQSFFPGEEGTHAIAGVLSGRVNPSGRLPVGVPRAPGSQPGTYLGARLAHANEASNVDPTPAFPFGHGLSYTRFDWTDLTVDAHEAPTDGEFTLAFTVRNTGERSGTEVVQLYLHDPVASVVQPVQRLVGYTRVTLEPGEARRLTVTVPADLASFTGRDGRRVVEPGALELRPAASSADPRLTARVVLTGPERHVDHTRRLHATIAQKPATA
;
A
#
# COMPACT_ATOMS: atom_id res chain seq x y z
N MET A 1 -29.76 -46.51 27.10
CA MET A 1 -30.58 -46.38 25.91
C MET A 1 -31.59 -45.28 26.17
N ASN A 2 -31.34 -44.12 25.74
CA ASN A 2 -32.31 -43.08 25.37
C ASN A 2 -31.46 -42.00 24.70
N THR A 3 -31.45 -42.05 23.40
CA THR A 3 -30.89 -41.00 22.55
C THR A 3 -31.96 -39.93 22.44
N ASP A 4 -31.88 -38.91 23.30
CA ASP A 4 -32.60 -37.65 23.08
C ASP A 4 -31.88 -36.90 21.96
N VAL A 5 -32.31 -37.16 20.75
CA VAL A 5 -32.07 -36.23 19.63
C VAL A 5 -32.93 -35.02 19.96
N ALA A 6 -32.29 -33.93 20.36
CA ALA A 6 -32.94 -32.65 20.51
C ALA A 6 -33.69 -32.33 19.21
N ALA A 7 -34.98 -32.21 19.25
CA ALA A 7 -35.81 -31.86 18.12
C ALA A 7 -35.39 -30.47 17.64
N GLU A 8 -34.77 -30.38 16.48
CA GLU A 8 -34.46 -29.12 15.81
C GLU A 8 -35.73 -28.28 15.71
N ASN A 9 -35.64 -27.05 16.16
CA ASN A 9 -36.75 -26.10 16.12
C ASN A 9 -36.98 -25.69 14.64
N PRO A 10 -38.03 -26.19 13.95
CA PRO A 10 -38.19 -25.95 12.48
C PRO A 10 -38.34 -24.47 12.11
N SER A 11 -38.70 -23.61 13.07
CA SER A 11 -38.84 -22.18 12.84
C SER A 11 -37.52 -21.42 12.84
N ALA A 12 -36.45 -21.92 13.49
CA ALA A 12 -35.12 -21.30 13.50
C ALA A 12 -34.36 -21.56 12.19
N LEU A 13 -34.52 -22.79 11.63
CA LEU A 13 -33.90 -23.14 10.33
C LEU A 13 -34.50 -22.39 9.15
N SER A 14 -35.74 -21.94 9.21
CA SER A 14 -36.33 -21.13 8.15
C SER A 14 -35.84 -19.68 8.16
N LEU A 15 -35.47 -19.12 9.33
CA LEU A 15 -35.14 -17.72 9.48
C LEU A 15 -33.79 -17.36 8.84
N TRP A 16 -32.75 -18.19 9.01
CA TRP A 16 -31.43 -17.89 8.44
C TRP A 16 -31.43 -17.91 6.90
N ASN A 17 -32.34 -18.68 6.28
CA ASN A 17 -32.51 -18.83 4.84
C ASN A 17 -33.54 -17.85 4.24
N ASP A 18 -34.09 -16.95 5.03
CA ASP A 18 -35.04 -15.93 4.57
C ASP A 18 -34.27 -14.64 4.19
N PRO A 19 -34.10 -14.35 2.89
CA PRO A 19 -33.35 -13.15 2.46
C PRO A 19 -34.07 -11.84 2.82
N THR A 20 -35.35 -11.87 3.23
CA THR A 20 -36.09 -10.69 3.65
C THR A 20 -35.92 -10.39 5.14
N ALA A 21 -35.43 -11.35 5.91
CA ALA A 21 -35.13 -11.17 7.33
C ALA A 21 -33.88 -10.28 7.55
N PRO A 22 -33.84 -9.49 8.65
CA PRO A 22 -32.65 -8.73 9.01
C PRO A 22 -31.39 -9.62 9.11
N VAL A 23 -30.25 -9.16 8.56
CA VAL A 23 -29.00 -9.92 8.57
C VAL A 23 -28.62 -10.38 9.98
N ALA A 24 -28.75 -9.54 11.01
CA ALA A 24 -28.46 -9.90 12.37
C ALA A 24 -29.29 -11.10 12.86
N ALA A 25 -30.60 -11.13 12.52
CA ALA A 25 -31.48 -12.25 12.91
C ALA A 25 -31.15 -13.54 12.17
N ARG A 26 -30.76 -13.45 10.88
CA ARG A 26 -30.28 -14.59 10.08
C ARG A 26 -29.01 -15.18 10.68
N VAL A 27 -28.04 -14.32 11.00
CA VAL A 27 -26.76 -14.70 11.61
C VAL A 27 -26.97 -15.32 13.00
N ASP A 28 -27.81 -14.73 13.86
CA ASP A 28 -28.13 -15.30 15.19
C ASP A 28 -28.73 -16.69 15.08
N ALA A 29 -29.64 -16.91 14.13
CA ALA A 29 -30.27 -18.22 13.90
C ALA A 29 -29.25 -19.26 13.42
N LEU A 30 -28.27 -18.87 12.58
CA LEU A 30 -27.17 -19.73 12.15
C LEU A 30 -26.28 -20.13 13.33
N ILE A 31 -25.82 -19.16 14.12
CA ILE A 31 -24.93 -19.41 15.28
C ILE A 31 -25.61 -20.37 16.27
N ALA A 32 -26.90 -20.16 16.52
CA ALA A 32 -27.66 -21.02 17.43
C ALA A 32 -27.87 -22.47 16.93
N ALA A 33 -27.78 -22.68 15.60
CA ALA A 33 -27.99 -23.98 14.97
C ALA A 33 -26.65 -24.73 14.71
N MET A 34 -25.51 -24.04 14.75
CA MET A 34 -24.18 -24.62 14.47
C MET A 34 -23.62 -25.37 15.66
N THR A 35 -23.00 -26.53 15.39
CA THR A 35 -22.08 -27.19 16.32
C THR A 35 -20.80 -26.39 16.50
N LEU A 36 -20.06 -26.64 17.57
CA LEU A 36 -18.79 -25.97 17.83
C LEU A 36 -17.79 -26.16 16.68
N GLN A 37 -17.72 -27.36 16.09
CA GLN A 37 -16.86 -27.65 14.94
C GLN A 37 -17.26 -26.84 13.70
N GLU A 38 -18.57 -26.70 13.44
CA GLU A 38 -19.06 -25.86 12.32
C GLU A 38 -18.79 -24.37 12.56
N LYS A 39 -18.84 -23.90 13.82
CA LYS A 39 -18.50 -22.54 14.19
C LYS A 39 -17.01 -22.25 13.94
N THR A 40 -16.11 -23.10 14.46
CA THR A 40 -14.66 -22.91 14.32
C THR A 40 -14.20 -23.05 12.89
N ALA A 41 -14.83 -23.93 12.07
CA ALA A 41 -14.53 -24.08 10.64
C ALA A 41 -14.76 -22.80 9.83
N GLN A 42 -15.66 -21.89 10.27
CA GLN A 42 -15.88 -20.60 9.61
C GLN A 42 -14.82 -19.55 9.96
N LEU A 43 -13.95 -19.80 10.95
CA LEU A 43 -12.97 -18.84 11.49
C LEU A 43 -11.56 -19.08 10.95
N SER A 44 -11.39 -19.90 9.91
CA SER A 44 -10.08 -20.21 9.35
C SER A 44 -10.09 -20.26 7.82
N GLY A 45 -8.91 -20.08 7.24
CA GLY A 45 -8.65 -20.25 5.81
C GLY A 45 -8.11 -21.62 5.47
N VAL A 46 -8.10 -21.93 4.16
CA VAL A 46 -7.39 -23.08 3.58
C VAL A 46 -6.70 -22.62 2.30
N TRP A 47 -5.43 -22.97 2.18
CA TRP A 47 -4.61 -22.66 1.01
C TRP A 47 -4.36 -23.92 0.19
N VAL A 48 -5.18 -24.12 -0.84
CA VAL A 48 -5.07 -25.28 -1.73
C VAL A 48 -3.93 -25.07 -2.72
N GLY A 49 -3.04 -26.07 -2.86
CA GLY A 49 -1.94 -26.08 -3.82
C GLY A 49 -0.71 -25.31 -3.41
N ALA A 50 -0.65 -24.73 -2.21
CA ALA A 50 0.50 -23.95 -1.75
C ALA A 50 1.77 -24.78 -1.55
N SER A 51 1.63 -26.06 -1.15
CA SER A 51 2.75 -26.99 -0.89
C SER A 51 3.30 -27.67 -2.14
N ASP A 52 2.54 -27.69 -3.25
CA ASP A 52 2.85 -28.57 -4.37
C ASP A 52 3.93 -28.04 -5.31
N GLU A 53 4.17 -26.75 -5.37
CA GLU A 53 5.09 -26.14 -6.36
C GLU A 53 6.08 -25.12 -5.78
N GLY A 54 6.30 -25.19 -4.51
CA GLY A 54 7.53 -24.72 -3.89
C GLY A 54 7.90 -23.26 -4.05
N GLY A 55 7.79 -22.56 -3.05
CA GLY A 55 8.39 -21.26 -2.87
C GLY A 55 7.58 -20.44 -1.91
N GLU A 56 8.28 -19.81 -0.97
CA GLU A 56 7.65 -19.02 0.05
C GLU A 56 7.12 -17.70 -0.51
N VAL A 57 5.87 -17.40 -0.19
CA VAL A 57 5.21 -16.11 -0.38
C VAL A 57 4.70 -15.54 0.95
N ALA A 58 4.92 -16.26 2.04
CA ALA A 58 4.66 -15.83 3.40
C ALA A 58 5.84 -16.19 4.32
N PRO A 59 6.12 -15.41 5.38
CA PRO A 59 7.21 -15.71 6.31
C PRO A 59 7.07 -17.09 6.94
N HIS A 60 8.15 -17.87 6.95
CA HIS A 60 8.18 -19.23 7.50
C HIS A 60 7.16 -20.20 6.91
N GLN A 61 6.73 -20.01 5.70
CA GLN A 61 5.72 -20.85 5.04
C GLN A 61 6.14 -22.31 5.03
N HIS A 62 7.39 -22.65 4.66
CA HIS A 62 7.90 -24.03 4.59
C HIS A 62 7.88 -24.75 5.95
N ASP A 63 8.03 -24.01 7.06
CA ASP A 63 7.99 -24.57 8.42
C ASP A 63 6.55 -24.77 8.93
N MET A 64 5.59 -24.03 8.34
CA MET A 64 4.25 -23.92 8.87
C MET A 64 3.20 -24.62 8.02
N GLU A 65 3.51 -24.92 6.77
CA GLU A 65 2.58 -25.50 5.83
C GLU A 65 2.46 -27.02 6.01
N GLU A 66 1.22 -27.49 6.01
CA GLU A 66 0.88 -28.92 6.05
C GLU A 66 -0.06 -29.22 4.88
N ALA A 67 0.04 -30.43 4.33
CA ALA A 67 -0.88 -30.87 3.30
C ALA A 67 -2.34 -30.83 3.81
N VAL A 68 -3.20 -30.13 3.09
CA VAL A 68 -4.60 -29.95 3.46
C VAL A 68 -5.45 -31.04 2.84
N ASP A 69 -6.10 -31.85 3.66
CA ASP A 69 -7.18 -32.73 3.22
C ASP A 69 -8.51 -31.95 3.17
N LEU A 70 -8.77 -31.34 2.02
CA LEU A 70 -9.98 -30.55 1.83
C LEU A 70 -11.26 -31.40 2.03
N ASP A 71 -11.26 -32.66 1.61
CA ASP A 71 -12.42 -33.54 1.75
C ASP A 71 -12.77 -33.84 3.21
N ALA A 72 -11.79 -33.90 4.08
CA ALA A 72 -12.00 -34.06 5.52
C ALA A 72 -12.59 -32.81 6.18
N LEU A 73 -12.33 -31.60 5.65
CA LEU A 73 -12.79 -30.33 6.19
C LEU A 73 -14.22 -29.96 5.75
N LEU A 74 -14.58 -30.26 4.49
CA LEU A 74 -15.81 -29.79 3.86
C LEU A 74 -17.10 -30.11 4.63
N PRO A 75 -17.28 -31.27 5.30
CA PRO A 75 -18.51 -31.57 6.04
C PRO A 75 -18.83 -30.59 7.17
N THR A 76 -17.81 -29.97 7.79
CA THR A 76 -17.98 -28.94 8.83
C THR A 76 -18.10 -27.53 8.27
N GLY A 77 -17.76 -27.34 6.97
CA GLY A 77 -17.74 -26.03 6.31
C GLY A 77 -16.33 -25.45 6.23
N LEU A 78 -16.23 -24.28 5.63
CA LEU A 78 -14.95 -23.56 5.44
C LEU A 78 -15.16 -22.06 5.51
N GLY A 79 -14.29 -21.36 6.26
CA GLY A 79 -14.32 -19.91 6.39
C GLY A 79 -13.85 -19.21 5.13
N GLN A 80 -12.59 -19.44 4.73
CA GLN A 80 -11.97 -18.76 3.61
C GLN A 80 -11.19 -19.71 2.68
N LEU A 81 -11.10 -19.32 1.40
CA LEU A 81 -10.17 -19.87 0.40
C LEU A 81 -9.04 -18.87 0.18
N THR A 82 -7.81 -19.31 0.43
CA THR A 82 -6.60 -18.50 0.31
C THR A 82 -6.09 -18.51 -1.11
N ARG A 83 -5.98 -17.34 -1.72
CA ARG A 83 -5.25 -17.02 -2.96
C ARG A 83 -5.53 -17.96 -4.14
N PRO A 84 -6.78 -18.12 -4.57
CA PRO A 84 -7.12 -19.01 -5.68
C PRO A 84 -6.46 -18.63 -7.02
N PHE A 85 -6.07 -17.36 -7.20
CA PHE A 85 -5.37 -16.87 -8.40
C PHE A 85 -3.89 -16.55 -8.11
N GLY A 86 -3.55 -16.20 -6.89
CA GLY A 86 -2.20 -15.82 -6.45
C GLY A 86 -1.34 -17.00 -5.96
N THR A 87 -1.60 -18.23 -6.42
CA THR A 87 -0.84 -19.42 -6.06
C THR A 87 0.00 -19.96 -7.21
N VAL A 88 -0.60 -20.12 -8.40
CA VAL A 88 0.08 -20.60 -9.61
C VAL A 88 -0.41 -19.82 -10.84
N PRO A 89 0.37 -19.77 -11.94
CA PRO A 89 -0.10 -19.18 -13.19
C PRO A 89 -1.30 -19.96 -13.74
N VAL A 90 -2.44 -19.34 -13.81
CA VAL A 90 -3.68 -19.92 -14.35
C VAL A 90 -4.39 -18.92 -15.26
N ASP A 91 -4.87 -19.38 -16.40
CA ASP A 91 -5.75 -18.56 -17.24
C ASP A 91 -6.94 -18.06 -16.43
N PRO A 92 -7.29 -16.76 -16.46
CA PRO A 92 -8.31 -16.17 -15.60
C PRO A 92 -9.69 -16.86 -15.70
N ALA A 93 -10.13 -17.25 -16.90
CA ALA A 93 -11.41 -17.93 -17.08
C ALA A 93 -11.38 -19.36 -16.52
N LEU A 94 -10.26 -20.08 -16.68
CA LEU A 94 -10.09 -21.42 -16.11
C LEU A 94 -9.97 -21.37 -14.59
N GLY A 95 -9.29 -20.36 -14.05
CA GLY A 95 -9.23 -20.08 -12.62
C GLY A 95 -10.61 -19.80 -12.02
N ALA A 96 -11.40 -18.95 -12.69
CA ALA A 96 -12.78 -18.65 -12.30
C ALA A 96 -13.69 -19.89 -12.30
N LEU A 97 -13.57 -20.76 -13.32
CA LEU A 97 -14.29 -22.03 -13.36
C LEU A 97 -13.87 -22.98 -12.24
N SER A 98 -12.57 -23.08 -11.97
CA SER A 98 -12.03 -23.89 -10.87
C SER A 98 -12.56 -23.40 -9.52
N LEU A 99 -12.52 -22.08 -9.28
CA LEU A 99 -13.07 -21.47 -8.07
C LEU A 99 -14.56 -21.73 -7.94
N ALA A 100 -15.35 -21.56 -9.02
CA ALA A 100 -16.79 -21.83 -9.02
C ALA A 100 -17.11 -23.28 -8.66
N ARG A 101 -16.38 -24.25 -9.22
CA ARG A 101 -16.53 -25.67 -8.91
C ARG A 101 -16.17 -25.98 -7.45
N THR A 102 -15.09 -25.38 -6.94
CA THR A 102 -14.66 -25.53 -5.54
C THR A 102 -15.71 -24.96 -4.59
N GLN A 103 -16.23 -23.76 -4.87
CA GLN A 103 -17.28 -23.13 -4.07
C GLN A 103 -18.59 -23.93 -4.09
N ALA A 104 -19.00 -24.46 -5.25
CA ALA A 104 -20.17 -25.34 -5.36
C ALA A 104 -20.00 -26.60 -4.49
N ARG A 105 -18.79 -27.19 -4.49
CA ARG A 105 -18.46 -28.37 -3.67
C ARG A 105 -18.51 -28.04 -2.17
N ILE A 106 -17.90 -26.91 -1.75
CA ILE A 106 -17.94 -26.44 -0.37
C ILE A 106 -19.39 -26.28 0.09
N ALA A 107 -20.21 -25.55 -0.66
CA ALA A 107 -21.60 -25.32 -0.32
C ALA A 107 -22.43 -26.62 -0.29
N ALA A 108 -22.20 -27.55 -1.22
CA ALA A 108 -22.92 -28.83 -1.23
C ALA A 108 -22.53 -29.78 -0.08
N SER A 109 -21.33 -29.66 0.48
CA SER A 109 -20.80 -30.59 1.48
C SER A 109 -21.19 -30.25 2.92
N ASN A 110 -21.56 -29.00 3.22
CA ASN A 110 -22.00 -28.58 4.56
C ASN A 110 -23.52 -28.37 4.63
N ARG A 111 -24.11 -28.68 5.79
CA ARG A 111 -25.57 -28.69 5.96
C ARG A 111 -26.25 -27.33 5.86
N PHE A 112 -25.49 -26.24 6.00
CA PHE A 112 -26.00 -24.87 5.88
C PHE A 112 -25.76 -24.29 4.48
N ARG A 113 -25.05 -24.99 3.60
CA ARG A 113 -24.70 -24.57 2.24
C ARG A 113 -23.92 -23.26 2.18
N ILE A 114 -23.14 -22.96 3.24
CA ILE A 114 -22.33 -21.74 3.32
C ILE A 114 -21.06 -21.91 2.47
N PRO A 115 -20.83 -21.06 1.45
CA PRO A 115 -19.58 -21.04 0.69
C PRO A 115 -18.44 -20.40 1.50
N ALA A 116 -17.19 -20.61 1.04
CA ALA A 116 -16.04 -19.92 1.58
C ALA A 116 -15.96 -18.49 1.04
N LEU A 117 -15.36 -17.58 1.79
CA LEU A 117 -14.92 -16.29 1.27
C LEU A 117 -13.57 -16.48 0.56
N ALA A 118 -13.46 -16.14 -0.72
CA ALA A 118 -12.21 -16.19 -1.46
C ALA A 118 -11.48 -14.86 -1.33
N HIS A 119 -10.20 -14.88 -0.88
CA HIS A 119 -9.35 -13.70 -0.83
C HIS A 119 -8.09 -13.85 -1.67
N ASP A 120 -7.58 -12.74 -2.18
CA ASP A 120 -6.33 -12.70 -2.94
C ASP A 120 -5.58 -11.39 -2.71
N GLU A 121 -4.33 -11.31 -3.18
CA GLU A 121 -3.52 -10.09 -3.13
C GLU A 121 -3.91 -9.12 -4.24
N CYS A 122 -3.88 -7.81 -3.93
CA CYS A 122 -4.25 -6.79 -4.92
C CYS A 122 -3.48 -5.47 -4.75
N LEU A 123 -2.29 -5.51 -4.14
CA LEU A 123 -1.54 -4.32 -3.79
C LEU A 123 -0.97 -3.56 -5.01
N ALA A 124 -0.42 -4.27 -6.00
CA ALA A 124 0.10 -3.68 -7.23
C ALA A 124 -0.72 -4.14 -8.46
N GLY A 125 -2.03 -4.16 -8.33
CA GLY A 125 -2.97 -4.82 -9.23
C GLY A 125 -3.44 -6.15 -8.65
N PHE A 126 -4.43 -6.77 -9.26
CA PHE A 126 -4.85 -8.12 -8.90
C PHE A 126 -3.69 -9.10 -9.12
N ALA A 127 -3.24 -9.81 -8.09
CA ALA A 127 -2.12 -10.72 -8.16
C ALA A 127 -2.51 -12.04 -8.85
N ALA A 128 -2.94 -11.95 -10.11
CA ALA A 128 -3.33 -13.05 -10.98
C ALA A 128 -2.53 -13.01 -12.28
N TRP A 129 -2.29 -14.19 -12.88
CA TRP A 129 -1.64 -14.27 -14.18
C TRP A 129 -2.47 -13.56 -15.26
N GLY A 130 -1.82 -12.70 -16.04
CA GLY A 130 -2.47 -11.92 -17.08
C GLY A 130 -3.28 -10.71 -16.59
N ALA A 131 -3.17 -10.34 -15.30
CA ALA A 131 -3.79 -9.12 -14.80
C ALA A 131 -2.82 -7.93 -14.88
N THR A 132 -3.39 -6.72 -15.09
CA THR A 132 -2.64 -5.46 -15.16
C THR A 132 -1.75 -5.26 -13.95
N ALA A 133 -0.46 -5.04 -14.16
CA ALA A 133 0.49 -4.66 -13.13
C ALA A 133 0.56 -3.14 -12.98
N TYR A 134 -0.11 -2.60 -11.98
CA TYR A 134 -0.12 -1.17 -11.68
C TYR A 134 1.15 -0.71 -10.97
N PRO A 135 1.43 0.62 -10.96
CA PRO A 135 2.47 1.18 -10.10
C PRO A 135 2.31 0.78 -8.63
N VAL A 136 3.42 0.58 -7.92
CA VAL A 136 3.41 0.25 -6.48
C VAL A 136 2.86 1.41 -5.63
N PRO A 137 2.45 1.16 -4.37
CA PRO A 137 1.90 2.19 -3.49
C PRO A 137 2.80 3.40 -3.28
N LEU A 138 4.12 3.24 -3.28
CA LEU A 138 5.04 4.37 -3.18
C LEU A 138 4.89 5.34 -4.40
N SER A 139 4.56 4.81 -5.58
CA SER A 139 4.20 5.63 -6.75
C SER A 139 2.83 6.28 -6.59
N TRP A 140 1.86 5.64 -5.89
CA TRP A 140 0.58 6.31 -5.60
C TRP A 140 0.78 7.56 -4.75
N GLY A 141 1.66 7.44 -3.72
CA GLY A 141 2.07 8.57 -2.91
C GLY A 141 2.74 9.67 -3.74
N ALA A 142 3.61 9.30 -4.69
CA ALA A 142 4.30 10.25 -5.55
C ALA A 142 3.35 11.01 -6.50
N ALA A 143 2.25 10.41 -6.91
CA ALA A 143 1.24 11.06 -7.74
C ALA A 143 0.44 12.14 -7.00
N PHE A 144 0.26 12.05 -5.67
CA PHE A 144 -0.58 12.96 -4.88
C PHE A 144 -2.00 13.11 -5.49
N ASP A 145 -2.53 12.05 -6.13
CA ASP A 145 -3.86 12.04 -6.73
C ASP A 145 -4.75 10.92 -6.17
N PRO A 146 -5.49 11.19 -5.09
CA PRO A 146 -6.42 10.21 -4.52
C PRO A 146 -7.56 9.86 -5.50
N GLY A 147 -7.94 10.76 -6.41
CA GLY A 147 -8.98 10.50 -7.40
C GLY A 147 -8.56 9.44 -8.42
N LEU A 148 -7.32 9.51 -8.91
CA LEU A 148 -6.77 8.51 -9.84
C LEU A 148 -6.58 7.16 -9.15
N VAL A 149 -6.06 7.14 -7.91
CA VAL A 149 -5.89 5.93 -7.12
C VAL A 149 -7.24 5.24 -6.85
N ARG A 150 -8.31 6.00 -6.56
CA ARG A 150 -9.65 5.45 -6.40
C ARG A 150 -10.16 4.78 -7.68
N ARG A 151 -9.94 5.39 -8.86
CA ARG A 151 -10.34 4.78 -10.14
C ARG A 151 -9.57 3.50 -10.44
N MET A 152 -8.26 3.49 -10.17
CA MET A 152 -7.42 2.30 -10.28
C MET A 152 -7.93 1.17 -9.37
N ALA A 153 -8.14 1.45 -8.09
CA ALA A 153 -8.63 0.45 -7.14
C ALA A 153 -10.02 -0.10 -7.52
N ALA A 154 -10.90 0.74 -8.08
CA ALA A 154 -12.19 0.27 -8.60
C ALA A 154 -12.02 -0.65 -9.81
N ALA A 155 -11.03 -0.43 -10.67
CA ALA A 155 -10.72 -1.34 -11.79
C ALA A 155 -10.19 -2.68 -11.26
N ILE A 156 -9.22 -2.66 -10.35
CA ILE A 156 -8.72 -3.87 -9.67
C ILE A 156 -9.87 -4.67 -9.03
N GLY A 157 -10.77 -3.98 -8.31
CA GLY A 157 -11.92 -4.62 -7.68
C GLY A 157 -12.90 -5.25 -8.67
N ARG A 158 -13.14 -4.61 -9.82
CA ARG A 158 -13.97 -5.20 -10.90
C ARG A 158 -13.35 -6.48 -11.45
N ASP A 159 -12.04 -6.48 -11.68
CA ASP A 159 -11.31 -7.66 -12.17
C ASP A 159 -11.40 -8.83 -11.18
N MET A 160 -11.15 -8.56 -9.88
CA MET A 160 -11.28 -9.56 -8.82
C MET A 160 -12.70 -10.13 -8.73
N ARG A 161 -13.72 -9.25 -8.74
CA ARG A 161 -15.12 -9.67 -8.66
C ARG A 161 -15.55 -10.46 -9.90
N ALA A 162 -15.07 -10.08 -11.07
CA ALA A 162 -15.40 -10.75 -12.34
C ALA A 162 -15.04 -12.25 -12.33
N VAL A 163 -14.02 -12.63 -11.58
CA VAL A 163 -13.56 -14.03 -11.47
C VAL A 163 -13.96 -14.72 -10.14
N GLY A 164 -14.78 -14.07 -9.31
CA GLY A 164 -15.38 -14.66 -8.11
C GLY A 164 -14.56 -14.48 -6.81
N VAL A 165 -13.60 -13.57 -6.77
CA VAL A 165 -12.90 -13.17 -5.53
C VAL A 165 -13.76 -12.18 -4.76
N HIS A 166 -13.69 -12.22 -3.42
CA HIS A 166 -14.55 -11.44 -2.52
C HIS A 166 -13.80 -10.42 -1.68
N GLN A 167 -12.52 -10.67 -1.38
CA GLN A 167 -11.70 -9.83 -0.50
C GLN A 167 -10.30 -9.66 -1.08
N GLY A 168 -9.77 -8.43 -0.98
CA GLY A 168 -8.42 -8.08 -1.36
C GLY A 168 -7.58 -7.72 -0.13
N LEU A 169 -6.33 -8.23 -0.07
CA LEU A 169 -5.42 -7.98 1.04
C LEU A 169 -4.61 -6.67 0.84
N ALA A 170 -5.31 -5.57 0.69
CA ALA A 170 -4.77 -4.21 0.49
C ALA A 170 -5.78 -3.15 0.97
N PRO A 171 -5.32 -1.89 1.24
CA PRO A 171 -3.97 -1.32 1.07
C PRO A 171 -3.05 -1.53 2.27
N VAL A 172 -1.73 -1.33 2.06
CA VAL A 172 -0.75 -1.16 3.14
C VAL A 172 -0.79 0.29 3.61
N LEU A 173 -1.11 0.49 4.90
CA LEU A 173 -1.22 1.81 5.54
C LEU A 173 -0.07 2.11 6.51
N ASP A 174 0.97 1.29 6.49
CA ASP A 174 2.20 1.54 7.22
C ASP A 174 2.85 2.84 6.75
N VAL A 175 3.24 3.70 7.71
CA VAL A 175 3.93 4.95 7.45
C VAL A 175 5.43 4.73 7.55
N VAL A 176 6.21 5.01 6.50
CA VAL A 176 7.65 4.77 6.47
C VAL A 176 8.36 5.45 7.64
N ARG A 177 9.11 4.68 8.44
CA ARG A 177 9.94 5.17 9.54
C ARG A 177 11.42 4.91 9.33
N ASP A 178 11.77 3.77 8.72
CA ASP A 178 13.14 3.41 8.34
C ASP A 178 13.14 2.88 6.89
N ALA A 179 13.75 3.64 5.99
CA ALA A 179 13.78 3.30 4.56
C ALA A 179 14.61 2.04 4.24
N ARG A 180 15.34 1.49 5.21
CA ARG A 180 16.06 0.21 5.05
C ARG A 180 15.12 -0.99 5.06
N TRP A 181 13.91 -0.84 5.60
CA TRP A 181 12.89 -1.90 5.57
C TRP A 181 12.56 -2.31 4.14
N GLY A 182 12.54 -3.62 3.86
CA GLY A 182 12.32 -4.15 2.52
C GLY A 182 10.98 -3.78 1.92
N ARG A 183 9.94 -3.65 2.76
CA ARG A 183 8.55 -3.39 2.36
C ARG A 183 8.23 -1.89 2.14
N VAL A 184 9.22 -1.02 2.04
CA VAL A 184 9.00 0.41 1.76
C VAL A 184 8.22 0.60 0.46
N GLU A 185 8.48 -0.17 -0.59
CA GLU A 185 7.76 -0.11 -1.87
C GLU A 185 6.25 -0.35 -1.75
N GLU A 186 5.84 -1.12 -0.72
CA GLU A 186 4.44 -1.43 -0.44
C GLU A 186 3.72 -0.30 0.30
N THR A 187 4.45 0.68 0.83
CA THR A 187 3.91 1.82 1.58
C THR A 187 3.63 2.99 0.65
N ILE A 188 2.71 3.87 1.06
CA ILE A 188 2.37 5.08 0.31
C ILE A 188 3.37 6.20 0.56
N GLY A 189 4.03 6.22 1.72
CA GLY A 189 5.03 7.23 2.05
C GLY A 189 5.33 7.40 3.54
N GLU A 190 6.05 8.46 3.89
CA GLU A 190 6.48 8.78 5.26
C GLU A 190 5.54 9.73 6.02
N ASP A 191 4.51 10.23 5.36
CA ASP A 191 3.56 11.18 5.95
C ASP A 191 2.19 10.55 6.22
N PRO A 192 1.68 10.60 7.47
CA PRO A 192 0.42 9.95 7.82
C PRO A 192 -0.81 10.56 7.13
N TYR A 193 -0.80 11.85 6.78
CA TYR A 193 -1.92 12.48 6.08
C TYR A 193 -1.97 12.03 4.61
N LEU A 194 -0.82 11.98 3.94
CA LEU A 194 -0.71 11.45 2.57
C LEU A 194 -1.11 9.97 2.53
N VAL A 195 -0.55 9.14 3.43
CA VAL A 195 -0.89 7.71 3.53
C VAL A 195 -2.38 7.52 3.79
N GLY A 196 -2.95 8.29 4.72
CA GLY A 196 -4.37 8.21 5.06
C GLY A 196 -5.29 8.59 3.90
N THR A 197 -5.02 9.71 3.21
CA THR A 197 -5.89 10.19 2.11
C THR A 197 -5.82 9.29 0.88
N ILE A 198 -4.63 8.87 0.46
CA ILE A 198 -4.44 7.96 -0.68
C ILE A 198 -4.98 6.56 -0.34
N GLY A 199 -4.68 6.04 0.86
CA GLY A 199 -5.18 4.75 1.32
C GLY A 199 -6.70 4.71 1.42
N THR A 200 -7.33 5.77 1.93
CA THR A 200 -8.79 5.92 1.97
C THR A 200 -9.41 5.89 0.57
N ALA A 201 -8.79 6.58 -0.39
CA ALA A 201 -9.26 6.58 -1.78
C ALA A 201 -9.15 5.18 -2.42
N TYR A 202 -8.08 4.43 -2.14
CA TYR A 202 -7.93 3.04 -2.56
C TYR A 202 -9.06 2.16 -1.99
N VAL A 203 -9.32 2.26 -0.69
CA VAL A 203 -10.41 1.52 -0.02
C VAL A 203 -11.76 1.85 -0.67
N GLN A 204 -12.08 3.13 -0.86
CA GLN A 204 -13.31 3.56 -1.53
C GLN A 204 -13.46 2.96 -2.92
N GLY A 205 -12.37 2.89 -3.68
CA GLY A 205 -12.35 2.27 -5.01
C GLY A 205 -12.68 0.78 -4.95
N LEU A 206 -11.96 0.03 -4.13
CA LEU A 206 -12.11 -1.42 -4.00
C LEU A 206 -13.49 -1.81 -3.48
N GLU A 207 -13.95 -1.15 -2.41
CA GLU A 207 -15.28 -1.36 -1.81
C GLU A 207 -16.41 -1.00 -2.78
N SER A 208 -16.24 0.02 -3.63
CA SER A 208 -17.25 0.40 -4.64
C SER A 208 -17.46 -0.69 -5.71
N ALA A 209 -16.48 -1.54 -5.93
CA ALA A 209 -16.57 -2.71 -6.80
C ALA A 209 -17.15 -3.94 -6.09
N GLY A 210 -17.43 -3.85 -4.79
CA GLY A 210 -17.99 -4.94 -3.98
C GLY A 210 -16.94 -5.88 -3.40
N ILE A 211 -15.66 -5.55 -3.48
CA ILE A 211 -14.56 -6.29 -2.88
C ILE A 211 -14.29 -5.74 -1.47
N VAL A 212 -14.14 -6.61 -0.50
CA VAL A 212 -13.74 -6.24 0.87
C VAL A 212 -12.28 -5.80 0.88
N ALA A 213 -12.03 -4.54 1.22
CA ALA A 213 -10.68 -4.04 1.43
C ALA A 213 -10.14 -4.46 2.80
N THR A 214 -8.86 -4.86 2.88
CA THR A 214 -8.21 -5.27 4.12
C THR A 214 -7.07 -4.32 4.46
N LEU A 215 -7.23 -3.52 5.49
CA LEU A 215 -6.21 -2.57 5.95
C LEU A 215 -5.06 -3.29 6.63
N LYS A 216 -3.84 -3.09 6.17
CA LYS A 216 -2.66 -3.75 6.74
C LYS A 216 -1.46 -2.80 6.89
N HIS A 217 -0.55 -3.01 7.82
CA HIS A 217 -0.59 -4.02 8.89
C HIS A 217 -0.86 -3.33 10.22
N PHE A 218 -1.94 -3.66 10.88
CA PHE A 218 -2.42 -2.97 12.10
C PHE A 218 -1.73 -3.53 13.35
N ALA A 219 -0.77 -2.79 14.03
CA ALA A 219 -0.26 -1.52 13.57
C ALA A 219 1.21 -1.33 13.96
N GLY A 220 1.95 -0.62 13.10
CA GLY A 220 3.30 -0.18 13.43
C GLY A 220 4.43 -1.01 12.82
N TYR A 221 4.15 -1.88 11.87
CA TYR A 221 5.13 -2.77 11.27
C TYR A 221 6.32 -2.03 10.64
N SER A 222 6.09 -0.88 10.00
CA SER A 222 7.14 -0.04 9.39
C SER A 222 8.12 0.58 10.38
N ALA A 223 7.79 0.57 11.70
CA ALA A 223 8.68 1.01 12.76
C ALA A 223 9.55 -0.13 13.32
N SER A 224 9.67 -1.24 12.59
CA SER A 224 10.54 -2.36 12.93
C SER A 224 11.97 -1.88 13.14
N ARG A 225 12.59 -2.34 14.24
CA ARG A 225 13.91 -1.89 14.67
C ARG A 225 14.97 -2.11 13.60
N ALA A 226 15.67 -1.04 13.25
CA ALA A 226 16.71 -0.98 12.23
C ALA A 226 16.24 -1.37 10.81
N GLY A 227 14.95 -1.17 10.51
CA GLY A 227 14.37 -1.51 9.21
C GLY A 227 14.36 -3.01 8.92
N ARG A 228 14.39 -3.86 9.96
CA ARG A 228 14.47 -5.31 9.77
C ARG A 228 13.07 -5.92 9.84
N ASN A 229 12.75 -6.73 8.83
CA ASN A 229 11.48 -7.44 8.75
C ASN A 229 11.24 -8.32 9.99
N LEU A 230 10.01 -8.36 10.51
CA LEU A 230 9.56 -9.05 11.71
C LEU A 230 10.21 -8.59 13.04
N ALA A 231 11.16 -7.65 13.03
CA ALA A 231 11.76 -7.17 14.27
C ALA A 231 10.73 -6.36 15.11
N PRO A 232 10.91 -6.29 16.44
CA PRO A 232 10.04 -5.50 17.29
C PRO A 232 9.88 -4.06 16.81
N ALA A 233 8.65 -3.55 16.80
CA ALA A 233 8.37 -2.16 16.49
C ALA A 233 8.77 -1.27 17.69
N SER A 234 9.55 -0.21 17.41
CA SER A 234 10.10 0.65 18.43
C SER A 234 9.55 2.07 18.30
N MET A 235 8.50 2.39 19.05
CA MET A 235 7.86 3.69 19.06
C MET A 235 7.26 4.01 20.42
N GLY A 236 7.12 5.31 20.72
CA GLY A 236 6.39 5.76 21.89
C GLY A 236 4.87 5.83 21.65
N PRO A 237 4.04 5.89 22.72
CA PRO A 237 2.59 5.95 22.60
C PRO A 237 2.09 7.13 21.74
N ARG A 238 2.75 8.30 21.80
CA ARG A 238 2.37 9.45 20.98
C ARG A 238 2.69 9.25 19.50
N GLU A 239 3.85 8.70 19.17
CA GLU A 239 4.18 8.38 17.78
C GLU A 239 3.20 7.37 17.19
N ARG A 240 2.83 6.33 17.97
CA ARG A 240 1.77 5.39 17.58
C ARG A 240 0.46 6.12 17.30
N ALA A 241 0.02 7.02 18.19
CA ALA A 241 -1.26 7.72 18.09
C ALA A 241 -1.30 8.83 17.03
N ASP A 242 -0.17 9.53 16.78
CA ASP A 242 -0.12 10.71 15.91
C ASP A 242 0.44 10.42 14.52
N VAL A 243 1.13 9.29 14.32
CA VAL A 243 1.78 8.94 13.05
C VAL A 243 1.24 7.62 12.50
N VAL A 244 1.24 6.54 13.31
CA VAL A 244 0.95 5.19 12.82
C VAL A 244 -0.56 4.94 12.64
N LEU A 245 -1.37 5.35 13.60
CA LEU A 245 -2.80 5.05 13.63
C LEU A 245 -3.70 5.93 12.74
N PRO A 246 -3.38 7.23 12.46
CA PRO A 246 -4.27 8.08 11.68
C PRO A 246 -4.65 7.56 10.29
N PRO A 247 -3.77 6.92 9.49
CA PRO A 247 -4.17 6.35 8.20
C PRO A 247 -5.25 5.28 8.31
N PHE A 248 -5.17 4.41 9.32
CA PHE A 248 -6.18 3.38 9.58
C PHE A 248 -7.51 4.00 10.01
N GLU A 249 -7.46 4.99 10.91
CA GLU A 249 -8.66 5.72 11.35
C GLU A 249 -9.38 6.37 10.16
N MET A 250 -8.63 7.03 9.25
CA MET A 250 -9.20 7.64 8.04
C MET A 250 -9.83 6.60 7.12
N ALA A 251 -9.15 5.50 6.85
CA ALA A 251 -9.61 4.44 5.97
C ALA A 251 -10.85 3.70 6.51
N ILE A 252 -10.98 3.57 7.83
CA ILE A 252 -12.17 3.00 8.48
C ILE A 252 -13.34 3.99 8.41
N ARG A 253 -13.14 5.23 8.88
CA ARG A 253 -14.22 6.21 9.02
C ARG A 253 -14.75 6.75 7.70
N GLU A 254 -13.88 6.94 6.73
CA GLU A 254 -14.18 7.61 5.47
C GLU A 254 -14.06 6.70 4.25
N GLY A 255 -13.23 5.65 4.35
CA GLY A 255 -13.06 4.63 3.32
C GLY A 255 -14.15 3.56 3.33
N GLY A 256 -14.71 3.27 4.51
CA GLY A 256 -15.69 2.20 4.68
C GLY A 256 -15.07 0.81 4.62
N ALA A 257 -13.80 0.66 5.04
CA ALA A 257 -13.11 -0.63 5.07
C ALA A 257 -13.86 -1.65 5.93
N ARG A 258 -13.98 -2.88 5.41
CA ARG A 258 -14.69 -3.98 6.08
C ARG A 258 -13.77 -5.06 6.66
N SER A 259 -12.46 -4.95 6.47
CA SER A 259 -11.48 -5.88 7.04
C SER A 259 -10.21 -5.16 7.48
N VAL A 260 -9.58 -5.67 8.55
CA VAL A 260 -8.27 -5.24 9.07
C VAL A 260 -7.39 -6.47 9.25
N MET A 261 -6.09 -6.36 8.98
CA MET A 261 -5.09 -7.40 9.20
C MET A 261 -4.06 -6.90 10.21
N ASN A 262 -3.78 -7.68 11.26
CA ASN A 262 -2.79 -7.32 12.27
C ASN A 262 -1.36 -7.33 11.72
N ALA A 263 -0.45 -6.57 12.35
CA ALA A 263 0.98 -6.65 12.08
C ALA A 263 1.61 -7.90 12.71
N TYR A 264 2.72 -8.39 12.11
CA TYR A 264 3.52 -9.47 12.70
C TYR A 264 4.27 -9.08 13.95
N THR A 265 4.58 -7.78 14.09
CA THR A 265 5.50 -7.29 15.11
C THR A 265 4.84 -7.18 16.48
N ASP A 266 5.68 -7.21 17.52
CA ASP A 266 5.33 -6.73 18.84
C ASP A 266 5.67 -5.25 19.00
N THR A 267 4.94 -4.57 19.87
CA THR A 267 5.25 -3.23 20.37
C THR A 267 5.41 -3.31 21.88
N ASP A 268 6.58 -2.96 22.38
CA ASP A 268 6.90 -3.02 23.83
C ASP A 268 6.65 -4.43 24.42
N GLY A 269 6.97 -5.47 23.66
CA GLY A 269 6.85 -6.86 24.07
C GLY A 269 5.44 -7.47 23.92
N VAL A 270 4.45 -6.73 23.41
CA VAL A 270 3.09 -7.23 23.16
C VAL A 270 2.91 -7.43 21.65
N PRO A 271 2.79 -8.69 21.16
CA PRO A 271 2.49 -8.96 19.74
C PRO A 271 1.15 -8.34 19.32
N SER A 272 1.10 -7.75 18.14
CA SER A 272 -0.14 -7.12 17.65
C SER A 272 -1.32 -8.11 17.59
N ALA A 273 -1.07 -9.40 17.32
CA ALA A 273 -2.08 -10.45 17.34
C ALA A 273 -2.60 -10.80 18.74
N ALA A 274 -1.94 -10.31 19.81
CA ALA A 274 -2.31 -10.52 21.22
C ALA A 274 -2.66 -9.21 21.96
N ASP A 275 -2.68 -8.08 21.24
CA ASP A 275 -2.93 -6.75 21.83
C ASP A 275 -4.44 -6.44 21.86
N GLU A 276 -5.11 -6.83 22.96
CA GLU A 276 -6.52 -6.54 23.19
C GLU A 276 -6.80 -5.03 23.22
N THR A 277 -5.85 -4.21 23.73
CA THR A 277 -6.05 -2.76 23.81
C THR A 277 -6.07 -2.13 22.41
N LEU A 278 -5.34 -2.73 21.45
CA LEU A 278 -5.33 -2.32 20.06
C LEU A 278 -6.55 -2.86 19.29
N LEU A 279 -6.75 -4.17 19.30
CA LEU A 279 -7.72 -4.86 18.42
C LEU A 279 -9.17 -4.76 18.94
N THR A 280 -9.38 -4.66 20.25
CA THR A 280 -10.69 -4.50 20.85
C THR A 280 -10.87 -3.06 21.36
N GLY A 281 -10.07 -2.62 22.31
CA GLY A 281 -10.23 -1.32 22.95
C GLY A 281 -10.19 -0.11 22.00
N LEU A 282 -9.19 -0.04 21.11
CA LEU A 282 -9.10 1.04 20.13
C LEU A 282 -9.97 0.80 18.92
N LEU A 283 -9.76 -0.33 18.24
CA LEU A 283 -10.38 -0.59 16.93
C LEU A 283 -11.91 -0.72 17.06
N ARG A 284 -12.39 -1.46 18.06
CA ARG A 284 -13.81 -1.76 18.25
C ARG A 284 -14.52 -0.72 19.13
N ASP A 285 -14.04 -0.60 20.37
CA ASP A 285 -14.77 0.17 21.39
C ASP A 285 -14.64 1.68 21.17
N THR A 286 -13.48 2.14 20.62
CA THR A 286 -13.24 3.56 20.37
C THR A 286 -13.66 3.96 18.95
N TRP A 287 -13.21 3.25 17.93
CA TRP A 287 -13.48 3.61 16.54
C TRP A 287 -14.78 3.03 15.98
N GLY A 288 -15.38 2.05 16.66
CA GLY A 288 -16.65 1.45 16.26
C GLY A 288 -16.54 0.54 15.03
N PHE A 289 -15.35 0.00 14.76
CA PHE A 289 -15.16 -0.90 13.63
C PHE A 289 -15.93 -2.21 13.83
N ASP A 290 -16.83 -2.56 12.94
CA ASP A 290 -17.72 -3.73 12.99
C ASP A 290 -17.35 -4.84 11.97
N GLY A 291 -16.35 -4.61 11.09
CA GLY A 291 -15.86 -5.57 10.14
C GLY A 291 -15.05 -6.72 10.74
N THR A 292 -14.41 -7.53 9.93
CA THR A 292 -13.57 -8.66 10.38
C THR A 292 -12.11 -8.25 10.62
N VAL A 293 -11.46 -8.86 11.61
CA VAL A 293 -10.01 -8.85 11.78
C VAL A 293 -9.47 -10.20 11.35
N VAL A 294 -8.71 -10.23 10.27
CA VAL A 294 -8.03 -11.41 9.76
C VAL A 294 -6.57 -11.41 10.24
N ALA A 295 -6.05 -12.57 10.59
CA ALA A 295 -4.63 -12.70 10.91
C ALA A 295 -3.78 -12.49 9.65
N ASP A 296 -2.64 -11.79 9.77
CA ASP A 296 -1.58 -11.94 8.77
C ASP A 296 -1.12 -13.40 8.73
N TYR A 297 -0.58 -13.84 7.61
CA TYR A 297 -0.35 -15.27 7.38
C TYR A 297 0.54 -15.88 8.48
N PHE A 298 -0.01 -16.89 9.16
CA PHE A 298 0.59 -17.57 10.31
C PHE A 298 0.77 -16.72 11.59
N ALA A 299 0.28 -15.48 11.64
CA ALA A 299 0.52 -14.58 12.78
C ALA A 299 -0.03 -15.13 14.11
N VAL A 300 -1.13 -15.91 14.11
CA VAL A 300 -1.61 -16.56 15.33
C VAL A 300 -0.64 -17.65 15.79
N ALA A 301 -0.14 -18.46 14.87
CA ALA A 301 0.85 -19.50 15.17
C ALA A 301 2.18 -18.89 15.66
N PHE A 302 2.55 -17.70 15.18
CA PHE A 302 3.75 -16.97 15.61
C PHE A 302 3.72 -16.60 17.09
N LEU A 303 2.54 -16.46 17.71
CA LEU A 303 2.46 -16.25 19.17
C LEU A 303 3.18 -17.36 19.95
N LYS A 304 3.12 -18.60 19.44
CA LYS A 304 3.85 -19.73 20.02
C LYS A 304 5.30 -19.82 19.52
N ILE A 305 5.52 -19.84 18.19
CA ILE A 305 6.83 -20.26 17.63
C ILE A 305 7.85 -19.13 17.56
N LEU A 306 7.44 -17.87 17.34
CA LEU A 306 8.36 -16.75 17.19
C LEU A 306 8.33 -15.81 18.40
N HIS A 307 7.14 -15.46 18.90
CA HIS A 307 7.01 -14.54 20.04
C HIS A 307 7.19 -15.25 21.39
N GLY A 308 6.89 -16.56 21.50
CA GLY A 308 7.05 -17.32 22.73
C GLY A 308 6.08 -16.87 23.85
N VAL A 309 4.92 -16.31 23.50
CA VAL A 309 3.90 -15.81 24.43
C VAL A 309 2.74 -16.80 24.61
N ALA A 310 2.70 -17.89 23.89
CA ALA A 310 1.74 -18.97 24.00
C ALA A 310 2.44 -20.33 24.22
N ALA A 311 1.94 -21.14 25.14
CA ALA A 311 2.53 -22.42 25.51
C ALA A 311 2.26 -23.52 24.46
N ASP A 312 1.07 -23.54 23.90
CA ASP A 312 0.62 -24.49 22.87
C ASP A 312 -0.28 -23.81 21.83
N TRP A 313 -0.78 -24.56 20.85
CA TRP A 313 -1.63 -24.04 19.78
C TRP A 313 -2.99 -23.55 20.28
N ALA A 314 -3.54 -24.21 21.31
CA ALA A 314 -4.80 -23.82 21.93
C ALA A 314 -4.67 -22.50 22.70
N ASP A 315 -3.53 -22.30 23.39
CA ASP A 315 -3.21 -21.05 24.07
C ASP A 315 -3.00 -19.89 23.07
N ALA A 316 -2.32 -20.14 21.95
CA ALA A 316 -2.19 -19.17 20.85
C ALA A 316 -3.56 -18.78 20.28
N ALA A 317 -4.43 -19.77 20.02
CA ALA A 317 -5.77 -19.53 19.52
C ALA A 317 -6.61 -18.71 20.50
N GLY A 318 -6.61 -19.10 21.78
CA GLY A 318 -7.36 -18.41 22.84
C GLY A 318 -6.90 -16.97 23.03
N THR A 319 -5.57 -16.74 23.02
CA THR A 319 -4.97 -15.41 23.16
C THR A 319 -5.35 -14.50 21.99
N ALA A 320 -5.21 -14.97 20.74
CA ALA A 320 -5.55 -14.18 19.55
C ALA A 320 -7.06 -13.89 19.46
N LEU A 321 -7.90 -14.90 19.74
CA LEU A 321 -9.36 -14.74 19.73
C LEU A 321 -9.83 -13.76 20.82
N HIS A 322 -9.23 -13.82 22.01
CA HIS A 322 -9.52 -12.90 23.11
C HIS A 322 -9.16 -11.46 22.71
N ALA A 323 -7.97 -11.25 22.14
CA ALA A 323 -7.50 -9.95 21.67
C ALA A 323 -8.40 -9.36 20.58
N GLY A 324 -9.00 -10.18 19.71
CA GLY A 324 -9.94 -9.69 18.69
C GLY A 324 -9.67 -10.16 17.27
N ILE A 325 -8.77 -11.14 17.07
CA ILE A 325 -8.59 -11.79 15.75
C ILE A 325 -9.81 -12.68 15.48
N ASP A 326 -10.49 -12.43 14.37
CA ASP A 326 -11.72 -13.17 14.02
C ASP A 326 -11.42 -14.38 13.11
N VAL A 327 -10.38 -14.30 12.27
CA VAL A 327 -10.07 -15.33 11.26
C VAL A 327 -8.59 -15.65 11.27
N GLU A 328 -8.23 -16.93 11.41
CA GLU A 328 -6.87 -17.42 11.17
C GLU A 328 -6.59 -17.61 9.69
N LEU A 329 -5.45 -17.11 9.19
CA LEU A 329 -4.95 -17.28 7.82
C LEU A 329 -3.49 -17.75 7.86
N PRO A 330 -2.97 -18.38 6.77
CA PRO A 330 -3.67 -18.76 5.54
C PRO A 330 -4.34 -20.14 5.64
N ASN A 331 -3.87 -20.97 6.55
CA ASN A 331 -4.32 -22.34 6.82
C ASN A 331 -4.83 -22.49 8.26
N VAL A 332 -5.60 -23.53 8.47
CA VAL A 332 -6.07 -23.93 9.79
C VAL A 332 -4.91 -24.58 10.58
N LYS A 333 -4.43 -23.91 11.60
CA LYS A 333 -3.38 -24.43 12.52
C LYS A 333 -3.82 -24.38 13.98
N THR A 334 -4.37 -23.23 14.37
CA THR A 334 -4.73 -22.95 15.77
C THR A 334 -6.25 -22.91 15.98
N TYR A 335 -7.03 -22.34 15.03
CA TYR A 335 -8.49 -22.19 15.14
C TYR A 335 -9.28 -23.46 14.77
N GLY A 336 -8.61 -24.54 14.37
CA GLY A 336 -9.22 -25.85 14.13
C GLY A 336 -9.42 -26.68 15.40
N ALA A 337 -8.87 -27.89 15.40
CA ALA A 337 -8.95 -28.82 16.55
C ALA A 337 -8.44 -28.21 17.86
N PRO A 338 -7.28 -27.49 17.93
CA PRO A 338 -6.81 -26.92 19.17
C PRO A 338 -7.79 -25.95 19.83
N LEU A 339 -8.43 -25.04 19.06
CA LEU A 339 -9.47 -24.13 19.58
C LEU A 339 -10.71 -24.90 20.01
N THR A 340 -11.17 -25.83 19.17
CA THR A 340 -12.36 -26.65 19.47
C THR A 340 -12.21 -27.42 20.78
N GLU A 341 -11.05 -28.04 21.02
CA GLU A 341 -10.73 -28.75 22.25
C GLU A 341 -10.65 -27.80 23.45
N ALA A 342 -10.01 -26.62 23.28
CA ALA A 342 -9.89 -25.62 24.33
C ALA A 342 -11.25 -25.06 24.78
N VAL A 343 -12.21 -24.93 23.86
CA VAL A 343 -13.57 -24.53 24.18
C VAL A 343 -14.31 -25.68 24.88
N ALA A 344 -14.18 -26.90 24.37
CA ALA A 344 -14.88 -28.07 24.97
C ALA A 344 -14.41 -28.37 26.40
N ASP A 345 -13.14 -28.12 26.73
CA ASP A 345 -12.60 -28.30 28.08
C ASP A 345 -12.67 -27.02 28.97
N GLY A 346 -13.24 -25.94 28.46
CA GLY A 346 -13.53 -24.69 29.18
C GLY A 346 -12.35 -23.75 29.38
N ARG A 347 -11.23 -23.95 28.66
CA ARG A 347 -10.08 -23.02 28.65
C ARG A 347 -10.38 -21.74 27.88
N VAL A 348 -11.21 -21.83 26.83
CA VAL A 348 -11.65 -20.69 26.01
C VAL A 348 -13.18 -20.61 26.08
N PRO A 349 -13.75 -19.44 26.44
CA PRO A 349 -15.21 -19.26 26.43
C PRO A 349 -15.78 -19.35 25.00
N GLU A 350 -16.86 -20.11 24.79
CA GLU A 350 -17.53 -20.26 23.51
C GLU A 350 -18.04 -18.92 22.95
N GLU A 351 -18.40 -17.99 23.85
CA GLU A 351 -18.86 -16.64 23.49
C GLU A 351 -17.84 -15.85 22.67
N LEU A 352 -16.54 -16.13 22.81
CA LEU A 352 -15.49 -15.53 21.98
C LEU A 352 -15.53 -16.08 20.55
N VAL A 353 -15.81 -17.37 20.40
CA VAL A 353 -16.04 -18.00 19.09
C VAL A 353 -17.29 -17.41 18.44
N ASP A 354 -18.40 -17.31 19.18
CA ASP A 354 -19.66 -16.72 18.68
C ASP A 354 -19.49 -15.24 18.29
N ARG A 355 -18.67 -14.49 19.03
CA ARG A 355 -18.34 -13.09 18.71
C ARG A 355 -17.63 -12.97 17.36
N ALA A 356 -16.59 -13.77 17.12
CA ALA A 356 -15.85 -13.79 15.87
C ALA A 356 -16.73 -14.28 14.72
N LEU A 357 -17.46 -15.38 14.94
CA LEU A 357 -18.37 -15.97 13.97
C LEU A 357 -19.46 -15.00 13.51
N ARG A 358 -20.03 -14.23 14.42
CA ARG A 358 -21.01 -13.19 14.09
C ARG A 358 -20.48 -12.21 13.06
N ARG A 359 -19.25 -11.72 13.21
CA ARG A 359 -18.61 -10.79 12.27
C ARG A 359 -18.37 -11.44 10.91
N VAL A 360 -17.86 -12.67 10.91
CA VAL A 360 -17.59 -13.44 9.69
C VAL A 360 -18.89 -13.72 8.92
N LEU A 361 -19.94 -14.19 9.58
CA LEU A 361 -21.22 -14.47 8.94
C LEU A 361 -21.94 -13.19 8.49
N THR A 362 -21.81 -12.10 9.24
CA THR A 362 -22.33 -10.80 8.81
C THR A 362 -21.65 -10.31 7.53
N GLN A 363 -20.33 -10.48 7.43
CA GLN A 363 -19.59 -10.14 6.21
C GLN A 363 -20.00 -11.04 5.04
N LYS A 364 -20.14 -12.35 5.25
CA LYS A 364 -20.64 -13.27 4.22
C LYS A 364 -22.08 -12.92 3.77
N ALA A 365 -22.96 -12.54 4.70
CA ALA A 365 -24.30 -12.08 4.38
C ALA A 365 -24.30 -10.79 3.54
N ALA A 366 -23.44 -9.81 3.90
CA ALA A 366 -23.30 -8.56 3.15
C ALA A 366 -22.72 -8.75 1.74
N LEU A 367 -22.02 -9.85 1.50
CA LEU A 367 -21.53 -10.26 0.17
C LEU A 367 -22.55 -11.09 -0.62
N GLY A 368 -23.71 -11.38 -0.05
CA GLY A 368 -24.73 -12.25 -0.68
C GLY A 368 -24.42 -13.74 -0.60
N LEU A 369 -23.35 -14.15 0.10
CA LEU A 369 -22.92 -15.54 0.18
C LEU A 369 -23.86 -16.44 1.03
N LEU A 370 -24.77 -15.85 1.79
CA LEU A 370 -25.78 -16.55 2.56
C LEU A 370 -27.17 -16.52 1.90
N ASP A 371 -27.29 -16.01 0.68
CA ASP A 371 -28.59 -15.92 0.01
C ASP A 371 -28.95 -17.25 -0.65
N PRO A 372 -30.23 -17.65 -0.63
CA PRO A 372 -30.66 -18.96 -1.14
C PRO A 372 -30.41 -19.14 -2.63
N ASP A 373 -30.37 -18.05 -3.40
CA ASP A 373 -30.15 -17.98 -4.84
C ASP A 373 -28.70 -17.67 -5.21
N TRP A 374 -27.79 -17.68 -4.21
CA TRP A 374 -26.36 -17.46 -4.49
C TRP A 374 -25.84 -18.47 -5.52
N ASN A 375 -25.14 -17.95 -6.53
CA ASN A 375 -24.55 -18.74 -7.61
C ASN A 375 -23.01 -18.68 -7.53
N PRO A 376 -22.32 -19.84 -7.47
CA PRO A 376 -20.86 -19.88 -7.47
C PRO A 376 -20.22 -19.44 -8.78
N VAL A 377 -20.96 -19.46 -9.90
CA VAL A 377 -20.43 -19.09 -11.23
C VAL A 377 -20.37 -17.56 -11.32
N PRO A 378 -19.17 -16.97 -11.48
CA PRO A 378 -19.04 -15.53 -11.61
C PRO A 378 -19.54 -15.05 -13.00
N ALA A 379 -19.99 -13.78 -13.05
CA ALA A 379 -20.59 -13.19 -14.25
C ALA A 379 -19.66 -13.20 -15.49
N ALA A 380 -18.34 -13.22 -15.29
CA ALA A 380 -17.39 -13.32 -16.39
C ALA A 380 -17.48 -14.64 -17.18
N LEU A 381 -18.15 -15.66 -16.63
CA LEU A 381 -18.39 -16.94 -17.29
C LEU A 381 -19.82 -17.08 -17.83
N ASP A 382 -20.65 -16.03 -17.75
CA ASP A 382 -22.03 -16.07 -18.27
C ASP A 382 -22.05 -16.38 -19.77
N GLY A 383 -22.89 -17.37 -20.17
CA GLY A 383 -23.03 -17.77 -21.55
C GLY A 383 -21.92 -18.67 -22.10
N THR A 384 -20.97 -19.07 -21.25
CA THR A 384 -19.91 -20.03 -21.62
C THR A 384 -20.34 -21.47 -21.32
N ASP A 385 -19.69 -22.45 -21.97
CA ASP A 385 -19.87 -23.87 -21.67
C ASP A 385 -18.81 -24.32 -20.64
N PRO A 386 -19.20 -24.64 -19.41
CA PRO A 386 -18.26 -25.06 -18.39
C PRO A 386 -17.65 -26.46 -18.63
N ASP A 387 -18.23 -27.23 -19.58
CA ASP A 387 -17.72 -28.54 -19.94
C ASP A 387 -16.72 -28.49 -21.12
N ASP A 388 -16.49 -27.30 -21.72
CA ASP A 388 -15.44 -27.06 -22.72
C ASP A 388 -14.38 -26.05 -22.19
N PRO A 389 -13.46 -26.50 -21.33
CA PRO A 389 -12.44 -25.62 -20.76
C PRO A 389 -11.51 -24.96 -21.81
N GLU A 390 -11.26 -25.60 -22.93
CA GLU A 390 -10.42 -25.02 -23.99
C GLU A 390 -11.08 -23.83 -24.69
N ALA A 391 -12.42 -23.86 -24.83
CA ALA A 391 -13.17 -22.71 -25.34
C ALA A 391 -13.20 -21.52 -24.36
N LEU A 392 -12.96 -21.75 -23.07
CA LEU A 392 -12.88 -20.70 -22.04
C LEU A 392 -11.57 -19.95 -22.05
N ARG A 393 -10.48 -20.56 -22.50
CA ARG A 393 -9.14 -19.97 -22.44
C ARG A 393 -9.10 -18.63 -23.18
N GLY A 394 -8.65 -17.58 -22.45
CA GLY A 394 -8.59 -16.21 -22.96
C GLY A 394 -9.94 -15.49 -23.01
N HIS A 395 -11.01 -16.08 -22.46
CA HIS A 395 -12.33 -15.44 -22.44
C HIS A 395 -12.40 -14.26 -21.46
N VAL A 396 -11.61 -14.25 -20.42
CA VAL A 396 -11.52 -13.18 -19.42
C VAL A 396 -10.24 -12.38 -19.62
N ASP A 397 -10.39 -11.10 -19.93
CA ASP A 397 -9.28 -10.14 -20.07
C ASP A 397 -9.16 -9.31 -18.78
N LEU A 398 -8.06 -9.50 -18.02
CA LEU A 398 -7.73 -8.72 -16.83
C LEU A 398 -6.69 -7.63 -17.09
N ASP A 399 -6.25 -7.49 -18.37
CA ASP A 399 -5.27 -6.47 -18.80
C ASP A 399 -5.86 -5.60 -19.93
N SER A 400 -7.05 -5.11 -19.69
CA SER A 400 -7.82 -4.35 -20.68
C SER A 400 -7.14 -3.02 -21.06
N PRO A 401 -7.43 -2.47 -22.24
CA PRO A 401 -6.95 -1.13 -22.62
C PRO A 401 -7.34 -0.03 -21.64
N GLU A 402 -8.49 -0.15 -20.95
CA GLU A 402 -8.92 0.78 -19.90
C GLU A 402 -8.00 0.70 -18.68
N ASN A 403 -7.68 -0.51 -18.23
CA ASN A 403 -6.76 -0.75 -17.10
C ASN A 403 -5.36 -0.21 -17.43
N ARG A 404 -4.84 -0.51 -18.62
CA ARG A 404 -3.55 0.03 -19.09
C ARG A 404 -3.53 1.56 -19.16
N ALA A 405 -4.62 2.19 -19.57
CA ALA A 405 -4.72 3.64 -19.59
C ALA A 405 -4.66 4.24 -18.17
N LEU A 406 -5.27 3.60 -17.18
CA LEU A 406 -5.17 3.99 -15.77
C LEU A 406 -3.75 3.77 -15.22
N ALA A 407 -3.13 2.63 -15.53
CA ALA A 407 -1.74 2.33 -15.16
C ALA A 407 -0.78 3.37 -15.73
N ARG A 408 -0.95 3.72 -17.02
CA ARG A 408 -0.16 4.76 -17.68
C ARG A 408 -0.34 6.14 -17.04
N ALA A 409 -1.58 6.56 -16.81
CA ALA A 409 -1.87 7.86 -16.21
C ALA A 409 -1.21 7.98 -14.83
N LEU A 410 -1.31 6.92 -14.00
CA LEU A 410 -0.70 6.91 -12.68
C LEU A 410 0.83 6.90 -12.75
N ALA A 411 1.42 6.12 -13.66
CA ALA A 411 2.86 6.10 -13.87
C ALA A 411 3.39 7.48 -14.32
N GLU A 412 2.70 8.16 -15.26
CA GLU A 412 3.09 9.50 -15.73
C GLU A 412 2.99 10.56 -14.63
N GLU A 413 1.97 10.49 -13.77
CA GLU A 413 1.83 11.40 -12.63
C GLU A 413 2.83 11.13 -11.49
N ALA A 414 3.30 9.89 -11.36
CA ALA A 414 4.19 9.45 -10.29
C ALA A 414 5.68 9.69 -10.57
N VAL A 415 6.10 9.91 -11.82
CA VAL A 415 7.52 10.18 -12.12
C VAL A 415 7.93 11.52 -11.50
N VAL A 416 8.99 11.48 -10.68
CA VAL A 416 9.52 12.66 -9.98
C VAL A 416 10.83 13.13 -10.63
N LEU A 417 10.86 14.36 -11.10
CA LEU A 417 12.10 15.02 -11.53
C LEU A 417 12.76 15.66 -10.30
N LEU A 418 13.87 15.09 -9.83
CA LEU A 418 14.56 15.54 -8.61
C LEU A 418 15.48 16.74 -8.88
N SER A 419 16.24 16.69 -9.97
CA SER A 419 17.12 17.78 -10.40
C SER A 419 17.20 17.84 -11.93
N ASN A 420 17.50 19.03 -12.47
CA ASN A 420 17.67 19.25 -13.88
C ASN A 420 18.45 20.54 -14.12
N ASP A 421 19.59 20.47 -14.79
CA ASP A 421 20.41 21.62 -15.19
C ASP A 421 19.92 22.30 -16.49
N GLY A 422 18.85 21.79 -17.09
CA GLY A 422 18.28 22.21 -18.38
C GLY A 422 18.51 21.18 -19.48
N THR A 423 19.15 20.05 -19.20
CA THR A 423 19.34 18.94 -20.14
C THR A 423 18.01 18.28 -20.50
N LEU A 424 17.10 18.15 -19.54
CA LEU A 424 15.75 17.64 -19.78
C LEU A 424 14.75 18.81 -20.02
N PRO A 425 13.79 18.62 -20.93
CA PRO A 425 13.59 17.45 -21.78
C PRO A 425 14.67 17.34 -22.87
N LEU A 426 15.03 16.11 -23.19
CA LEU A 426 15.97 15.83 -24.27
C LEU A 426 15.38 16.37 -25.58
N GLY A 427 16.15 17.18 -26.28
CA GLY A 427 15.76 17.72 -27.58
C GLY A 427 15.79 16.63 -28.67
N ARG A 428 16.77 16.69 -29.59
CA ARG A 428 16.97 15.70 -30.65
C ARG A 428 18.37 15.12 -30.56
N PRO A 429 18.68 14.27 -29.55
CA PRO A 429 20.00 13.65 -29.47
C PRO A 429 20.19 12.73 -30.66
N ARG A 430 21.39 12.68 -31.22
CA ARG A 430 21.74 11.75 -32.30
C ARG A 430 22.18 10.40 -31.73
N ARG A 431 22.82 10.42 -30.58
CA ARG A 431 23.37 9.25 -29.90
C ARG A 431 23.03 9.30 -28.42
N ILE A 432 22.39 8.24 -27.95
CA ILE A 432 22.10 8.03 -26.57
C ILE A 432 22.88 6.80 -26.08
N ALA A 433 23.68 6.93 -25.03
CA ALA A 433 24.22 5.78 -24.32
C ALA A 433 23.20 5.43 -23.23
N LEU A 434 22.56 4.28 -23.38
CA LEU A 434 21.63 3.73 -22.37
C LEU A 434 22.38 2.67 -21.56
N ILE A 435 22.64 2.99 -20.30
CA ILE A 435 23.54 2.19 -19.45
C ILE A 435 22.80 1.77 -18.19
N GLY A 436 23.20 0.64 -17.62
CA GLY A 436 22.72 0.18 -16.30
C GLY A 436 21.95 -1.12 -16.35
N PRO A 437 21.84 -1.80 -15.17
CA PRO A 437 21.21 -3.12 -15.06
C PRO A 437 19.71 -3.11 -15.36
N ASN A 438 19.02 -1.99 -15.12
CA ASN A 438 17.57 -1.85 -15.31
C ASN A 438 17.19 -1.27 -16.68
N ALA A 439 18.17 -1.05 -17.57
CA ALA A 439 17.95 -0.43 -18.86
C ALA A 439 17.20 -1.32 -19.87
N ASP A 440 17.44 -2.62 -19.83
CA ASP A 440 16.90 -3.62 -20.76
C ASP A 440 16.37 -4.86 -20.02
N GLU A 441 15.79 -4.64 -18.84
CA GLU A 441 15.19 -5.66 -17.99
C GLU A 441 13.68 -5.41 -17.90
N PRO A 442 12.83 -6.29 -18.47
CA PRO A 442 11.37 -6.07 -18.50
C PRO A 442 10.75 -5.95 -17.11
N THR A 443 11.26 -6.74 -16.16
CA THR A 443 10.68 -6.81 -14.80
C THR A 443 11.19 -5.71 -13.87
N ALA A 444 12.12 -4.86 -14.31
CA ALA A 444 12.67 -3.76 -13.50
C ALA A 444 11.63 -2.71 -13.05
N VAL A 445 10.45 -2.71 -13.67
CA VAL A 445 9.33 -1.79 -13.36
C VAL A 445 8.35 -2.36 -12.34
N LEU A 446 8.51 -3.61 -11.91
CA LEU A 446 7.54 -4.34 -11.10
C LEU A 446 7.96 -4.43 -9.64
N GLY A 447 7.01 -4.18 -8.73
CA GLY A 447 7.17 -4.44 -7.30
C GLY A 447 6.93 -5.91 -6.91
N CYS A 448 7.32 -6.27 -5.69
CA CYS A 448 7.31 -7.66 -5.21
C CYS A 448 5.91 -8.30 -5.12
N TYR A 449 4.84 -7.50 -5.00
CA TYR A 449 3.45 -7.98 -4.98
C TYR A 449 2.76 -7.97 -6.37
N SER A 450 3.46 -7.64 -7.46
CA SER A 450 2.97 -7.92 -8.81
C SER A 450 3.02 -9.43 -9.07
N PHE A 451 2.07 -9.99 -9.81
CA PHE A 451 2.05 -11.45 -10.08
C PHE A 451 3.37 -11.97 -10.67
N PRO A 452 3.98 -11.31 -11.69
CA PRO A 452 5.24 -11.82 -12.25
C PRO A 452 6.37 -11.94 -11.24
N GLN A 453 6.52 -10.97 -10.31
CA GLN A 453 7.58 -11.00 -9.28
C GLN A 453 7.21 -11.86 -8.06
N HIS A 454 5.94 -11.93 -7.72
CA HIS A 454 5.48 -12.66 -6.54
C HIS A 454 5.41 -14.18 -6.78
N ILE A 455 4.80 -14.56 -7.90
CA ILE A 455 4.52 -15.96 -8.27
C ILE A 455 5.29 -16.35 -9.53
N GLY A 456 5.26 -15.53 -10.57
CA GLY A 456 5.81 -15.85 -11.90
C GLY A 456 7.28 -16.28 -11.88
N VAL A 457 8.11 -15.66 -11.04
CA VAL A 457 9.54 -16.01 -10.85
C VAL A 457 9.78 -17.46 -10.44
N ARG A 458 8.77 -18.15 -9.91
CA ARG A 458 8.82 -19.56 -9.46
C ARG A 458 8.40 -20.55 -10.52
N HIS A 459 7.85 -20.04 -11.62
CA HIS A 459 7.39 -20.81 -12.75
C HIS A 459 8.21 -20.46 -14.00
N PRO A 460 9.56 -20.71 -14.01
CA PRO A 460 10.41 -20.36 -15.13
C PRO A 460 9.96 -21.15 -16.38
N GLY A 461 9.72 -20.44 -17.47
CA GLY A 461 9.19 -21.02 -18.71
C GLY A 461 7.69 -20.78 -18.93
N THR A 462 6.97 -20.28 -17.94
CA THR A 462 5.62 -19.73 -18.13
C THR A 462 5.73 -18.26 -18.60
N PRO A 463 5.01 -17.84 -19.64
CA PRO A 463 4.98 -16.43 -20.04
C PRO A 463 4.54 -15.52 -18.89
N LEU A 464 5.02 -14.26 -18.87
CA LEU A 464 4.67 -13.28 -17.84
C LEU A 464 3.16 -12.98 -17.76
N GLY A 465 2.43 -13.24 -18.85
CA GLY A 465 0.98 -13.03 -18.95
C GLY A 465 0.62 -11.63 -19.40
N ILE A 466 1.50 -10.65 -19.26
CA ILE A 466 1.34 -9.25 -19.65
C ILE A 466 2.51 -8.78 -20.51
N GLY A 467 2.33 -7.69 -21.25
CA GLY A 467 3.38 -7.09 -22.07
C GLY A 467 4.18 -6.06 -21.29
N LEU A 468 5.49 -6.30 -21.12
CA LEU A 468 6.41 -5.42 -20.39
C LEU A 468 7.51 -4.92 -21.33
N PRO A 469 7.35 -3.74 -21.98
CA PRO A 469 8.42 -3.16 -22.78
C PRO A 469 9.56 -2.67 -21.87
N THR A 470 10.81 -2.92 -22.29
CA THR A 470 11.98 -2.41 -21.58
C THR A 470 12.14 -0.89 -21.78
N LEU A 471 12.95 -0.24 -20.92
CA LEU A 471 13.26 1.18 -21.11
C LEU A 471 14.00 1.40 -22.44
N ARG A 472 14.81 0.44 -22.88
CA ARG A 472 15.48 0.48 -24.20
C ARG A 472 14.48 0.54 -25.35
N GLU A 473 13.44 -0.30 -25.31
CA GLU A 473 12.41 -0.37 -26.34
C GLU A 473 11.58 0.90 -26.40
N THR A 474 11.17 1.40 -25.24
CA THR A 474 10.34 2.62 -25.16
C THR A 474 11.14 3.87 -25.52
N LEU A 475 12.44 3.97 -25.16
CA LEU A 475 13.31 5.06 -25.62
C LEU A 475 13.55 5.01 -27.12
N ALA A 476 13.71 3.83 -27.71
CA ALA A 476 13.85 3.69 -29.16
C ALA A 476 12.59 4.15 -29.90
N ALA A 477 11.43 3.87 -29.35
CA ALA A 477 10.15 4.35 -29.90
C ALA A 477 9.97 5.88 -29.73
N GLU A 478 10.41 6.45 -28.61
CA GLU A 478 10.30 7.88 -28.32
C GLU A 478 11.31 8.74 -29.11
N PHE A 479 12.51 8.17 -29.41
CA PHE A 479 13.59 8.82 -30.16
C PHE A 479 13.99 8.03 -31.42
N PRO A 480 13.09 7.90 -32.41
CA PRO A 480 13.32 7.01 -33.57
C PRO A 480 14.50 7.40 -34.44
N ASP A 481 14.95 8.67 -34.39
CA ASP A 481 16.09 9.18 -35.13
C ASP A 481 17.43 9.06 -34.38
N ALA A 482 17.42 8.62 -33.10
CA ALA A 482 18.61 8.49 -32.28
C ALA A 482 19.21 7.09 -32.39
N GLY A 483 20.54 7.03 -32.51
CA GLY A 483 21.29 5.79 -32.29
C GLY A 483 21.40 5.50 -30.80
N ILE A 484 20.79 4.42 -30.32
CA ILE A 484 20.86 3.99 -28.92
C ILE A 484 21.89 2.87 -28.77
N THR A 485 22.94 3.13 -27.99
CA THR A 485 23.93 2.11 -27.60
C THR A 485 23.60 1.65 -26.19
N HIS A 486 23.28 0.36 -26.03
CA HIS A 486 22.99 -0.21 -24.71
C HIS A 486 24.20 -0.97 -24.14
N VAL A 487 24.52 -0.71 -22.86
CA VAL A 487 25.55 -1.43 -22.10
C VAL A 487 25.05 -1.64 -20.68
N ARG A 488 25.05 -2.88 -20.21
CA ARG A 488 24.60 -3.18 -18.84
C ARG A 488 25.52 -2.55 -17.78
N GLY A 489 26.84 -2.57 -17.99
CA GLY A 489 27.84 -1.97 -17.10
C GLY A 489 28.11 -2.76 -15.82
N THR A 490 27.06 -3.10 -15.04
CA THR A 490 27.10 -3.89 -13.81
C THR A 490 25.77 -4.64 -13.62
N GLY A 491 25.69 -5.55 -12.65
CA GLY A 491 24.42 -6.14 -12.18
C GLY A 491 23.71 -5.25 -11.17
N VAL A 492 22.55 -5.72 -10.69
CA VAL A 492 21.77 -4.97 -9.66
C VAL A 492 22.44 -5.06 -8.29
N ASP A 493 22.77 -6.27 -7.85
CA ASP A 493 23.22 -6.58 -6.48
C ASP A 493 24.57 -7.32 -6.42
N ASP A 494 25.23 -7.46 -7.54
CA ASP A 494 26.56 -8.06 -7.61
C ASP A 494 27.69 -7.01 -7.70
N GLY A 495 28.92 -7.45 -7.53
CA GLY A 495 30.11 -6.59 -7.64
C GLY A 495 30.77 -6.65 -9.01
N ASP A 496 30.08 -7.15 -10.05
CA ASP A 496 30.66 -7.31 -11.39
C ASP A 496 30.82 -5.96 -12.10
N LEU A 497 32.08 -5.59 -12.35
CA LEU A 497 32.47 -4.39 -13.06
C LEU A 497 33.07 -4.70 -14.44
N SER A 498 32.93 -5.94 -14.94
CA SER A 498 33.51 -6.35 -16.23
C SER A 498 33.00 -5.52 -17.44
N GLY A 499 31.78 -4.96 -17.32
CA GLY A 499 31.19 -4.07 -18.32
C GLY A 499 31.53 -2.59 -18.17
N LEU A 500 32.30 -2.18 -17.14
CA LEU A 500 32.54 -0.78 -16.80
C LEU A 500 33.26 -0.01 -17.91
N ASP A 501 34.37 -0.57 -18.46
CA ASP A 501 35.16 0.07 -19.50
C ASP A 501 34.34 0.28 -20.80
N GLU A 502 33.46 -0.67 -21.12
CA GLU A 502 32.56 -0.58 -22.27
C GLU A 502 31.50 0.51 -22.04
N ALA A 503 30.92 0.59 -20.83
CA ALA A 503 29.99 1.62 -20.46
C ALA A 503 30.58 3.04 -20.54
N VAL A 504 31.80 3.23 -20.01
CA VAL A 504 32.54 4.50 -20.08
C VAL A 504 32.82 4.90 -21.52
N ARG A 505 33.23 3.94 -22.37
CA ARG A 505 33.46 4.20 -23.80
C ARG A 505 32.17 4.62 -24.51
N ALA A 506 31.07 3.88 -24.31
CA ALA A 506 29.76 4.20 -24.88
C ALA A 506 29.29 5.60 -24.47
N ALA A 507 29.46 5.95 -23.17
CA ALA A 507 29.12 7.27 -22.66
C ALA A 507 29.92 8.40 -23.34
N ARG A 508 31.23 8.22 -23.52
CA ARG A 508 32.08 9.24 -24.19
C ARG A 508 31.74 9.45 -25.65
N GLU A 509 31.16 8.47 -26.32
CA GLU A 509 30.78 8.54 -27.75
C GLU A 509 29.36 9.08 -27.96
N ALA A 510 28.59 9.26 -26.89
CA ALA A 510 27.20 9.72 -26.93
C ALA A 510 27.04 11.23 -26.75
N ASP A 511 25.90 11.77 -27.15
CA ASP A 511 25.51 13.16 -26.89
C ASP A 511 24.95 13.31 -25.47
N VAL A 512 24.36 12.22 -24.92
CA VAL A 512 23.84 12.11 -23.58
C VAL A 512 23.89 10.66 -23.11
N THR A 513 24.14 10.46 -21.82
CA THR A 513 24.08 9.16 -21.15
C THR A 513 22.80 9.10 -20.31
N VAL A 514 21.97 8.10 -20.53
CA VAL A 514 20.85 7.74 -19.64
C VAL A 514 21.29 6.50 -18.86
N VAL A 515 21.41 6.63 -17.54
CA VAL A 515 21.81 5.51 -16.69
C VAL A 515 20.62 5.05 -15.84
N ALA A 516 20.19 3.78 -16.02
CA ALA A 516 19.04 3.17 -15.35
C ALA A 516 19.52 2.26 -14.22
N LEU A 517 19.32 2.71 -13.00
CA LEU A 517 19.79 2.08 -11.76
C LEU A 517 18.61 1.78 -10.81
N GLY A 518 18.90 1.07 -9.74
CA GLY A 518 17.95 0.85 -8.65
C GLY A 518 17.87 -0.60 -8.20
N ASP A 519 16.65 -1.06 -7.97
CA ASP A 519 16.37 -2.33 -7.33
C ASP A 519 15.96 -3.44 -8.31
N ARG A 520 16.01 -4.66 -7.78
CA ARG A 520 15.25 -5.81 -8.26
C ARG A 520 14.29 -6.22 -7.14
N ALA A 521 12.98 -6.16 -7.40
CA ALA A 521 11.98 -6.61 -6.45
C ALA A 521 12.06 -8.12 -6.21
N GLY A 522 11.78 -8.56 -4.99
CA GLY A 522 11.78 -9.98 -4.62
C GLY A 522 11.23 -10.19 -3.21
N LEU A 523 11.27 -11.45 -2.75
CA LEU A 523 10.81 -11.85 -1.43
C LEU A 523 11.93 -12.61 -0.70
N PHE A 524 12.05 -12.41 0.62
CA PHE A 524 12.90 -13.17 1.53
C PHE A 524 14.34 -13.35 1.02
N GLY A 525 15.00 -12.21 0.72
CA GLY A 525 16.39 -12.16 0.28
C GLY A 525 16.63 -12.49 -1.20
N ARG A 526 15.58 -12.68 -2.00
CA ARG A 526 15.69 -12.94 -3.46
C ARG A 526 15.66 -11.67 -4.31
N GLY A 527 15.71 -10.51 -3.69
CA GLY A 527 15.75 -9.20 -4.31
C GLY A 527 16.52 -8.21 -3.47
N THR A 528 16.54 -6.95 -3.89
CA THR A 528 17.10 -5.82 -3.13
C THR A 528 16.01 -4.96 -2.49
N SER A 529 14.74 -5.14 -2.89
CA SER A 529 13.54 -4.53 -2.34
C SER A 529 12.42 -5.57 -2.27
N GLY A 530 11.45 -5.38 -1.38
CA GLY A 530 10.33 -6.27 -1.12
C GLY A 530 10.38 -6.90 0.26
N GLU A 531 9.38 -7.72 0.58
CA GLU A 531 9.26 -8.36 1.89
C GLU A 531 10.47 -9.23 2.22
N GLY A 532 11.13 -8.95 3.38
CA GLY A 532 12.34 -9.65 3.79
C GLY A 532 13.59 -9.37 2.94
N CYS A 533 13.55 -8.33 2.09
CA CYS A 533 14.69 -7.80 1.34
C CYS A 533 15.15 -6.47 1.95
N ASP A 534 15.52 -6.52 3.24
CA ASP A 534 15.95 -5.35 4.01
C ASP A 534 17.36 -4.91 3.61
N ALA A 535 17.63 -3.61 3.68
CA ALA A 535 18.93 -3.05 3.36
C ALA A 535 19.76 -2.79 4.63
N GLY A 536 21.04 -3.12 4.60
CA GLY A 536 21.98 -2.76 5.67
C GLY A 536 22.30 -1.26 5.70
N THR A 537 22.33 -0.63 4.53
CA THR A 537 22.57 0.79 4.29
C THR A 537 21.64 1.29 3.19
N LEU A 538 21.62 2.61 2.98
CA LEU A 538 20.90 3.23 1.85
C LEU A 538 21.84 3.61 0.69
N ASP A 539 22.95 2.88 0.51
CA ASP A 539 23.74 2.92 -0.71
C ASP A 539 23.01 2.19 -1.84
N LEU A 540 23.24 2.60 -3.09
CA LEU A 540 22.79 1.83 -4.25
C LEU A 540 23.31 0.38 -4.16
N PRO A 541 22.51 -0.63 -4.49
CA PRO A 541 22.92 -2.03 -4.39
C PRO A 541 24.11 -2.36 -5.30
N GLY A 542 24.90 -3.35 -4.90
CA GLY A 542 26.01 -3.89 -5.70
C GLY A 542 27.08 -2.85 -6.04
N ALA A 543 27.50 -2.82 -7.30
CA ALA A 543 28.49 -1.89 -7.82
C ALA A 543 27.88 -0.67 -8.57
N GLN A 544 26.60 -0.42 -8.44
CA GLN A 544 25.89 0.62 -9.19
C GLN A 544 26.43 2.03 -8.92
N GLN A 545 26.85 2.36 -7.68
CA GLN A 545 27.47 3.64 -7.38
C GLN A 545 28.81 3.82 -8.09
N GLN A 546 29.61 2.75 -8.19
CA GLN A 546 30.90 2.80 -8.90
C GLN A 546 30.69 3.03 -10.39
N LEU A 547 29.68 2.39 -10.98
CA LEU A 547 29.29 2.63 -12.38
C LEU A 547 28.87 4.10 -12.59
N LEU A 548 27.99 4.61 -11.73
CA LEU A 548 27.49 6.00 -11.80
C LEU A 548 28.66 7.01 -11.71
N ASP A 549 29.54 6.84 -10.73
CA ASP A 549 30.69 7.73 -10.55
C ASP A 549 31.63 7.73 -11.78
N ALA A 550 31.88 6.56 -12.37
CA ALA A 550 32.69 6.46 -13.57
C ALA A 550 32.06 7.13 -14.81
N LEU A 551 30.72 7.10 -14.90
CA LEU A 551 29.99 7.78 -15.97
C LEU A 551 30.02 9.30 -15.80
N LEU A 552 29.89 9.80 -14.56
CA LEU A 552 30.04 11.23 -14.26
C LEU A 552 31.42 11.78 -14.65
N ASP A 553 32.45 10.96 -14.50
CA ASP A 553 33.85 11.33 -14.91
C ASP A 553 34.07 11.37 -16.43
N THR A 554 33.09 10.99 -17.27
CA THR A 554 33.23 11.00 -18.74
C THR A 554 33.15 12.38 -19.35
N GLY A 555 32.51 13.34 -18.66
CA GLY A 555 32.19 14.68 -19.16
C GLY A 555 30.98 14.75 -20.10
N THR A 556 30.36 13.62 -20.44
CA THR A 556 29.08 13.57 -21.15
C THR A 556 27.95 13.83 -20.16
N PRO A 557 26.91 14.64 -20.50
CA PRO A 557 25.77 14.83 -19.61
C PRO A 557 25.12 13.50 -19.20
N VAL A 558 24.99 13.26 -17.89
CA VAL A 558 24.41 12.04 -17.34
C VAL A 558 23.01 12.33 -16.78
N VAL A 559 22.02 11.63 -17.33
CA VAL A 559 20.65 11.58 -16.80
C VAL A 559 20.49 10.30 -16.00
N THR A 560 20.38 10.42 -14.68
CA THR A 560 20.20 9.28 -13.78
C THR A 560 18.72 8.96 -13.65
N VAL A 561 18.31 7.74 -13.99
CA VAL A 561 16.95 7.19 -13.85
C VAL A 561 16.97 6.11 -12.79
N LEU A 562 16.13 6.26 -11.76
CA LEU A 562 16.03 5.36 -10.64
C LEU A 562 14.71 4.57 -10.69
N LEU A 563 14.82 3.24 -10.81
CA LEU A 563 13.73 2.29 -10.66
C LEU A 563 13.97 1.56 -9.33
N ALA A 564 13.38 2.05 -8.24
CA ALA A 564 13.78 1.61 -6.90
C ALA A 564 12.60 1.55 -5.93
N GLY A 565 12.54 0.51 -5.12
CA GLY A 565 11.51 0.33 -4.10
C GLY A 565 11.73 1.15 -2.83
N ARG A 566 12.83 1.91 -2.75
CA ARG A 566 13.19 2.76 -1.61
C ARG A 566 14.03 3.95 -2.06
N PRO A 567 14.17 5.02 -1.24
CA PRO A 567 15.11 6.10 -1.53
C PRO A 567 16.55 5.67 -1.22
N TYR A 568 17.49 6.03 -2.09
CA TYR A 568 18.92 5.78 -1.94
C TYR A 568 19.72 7.08 -1.86
N ALA A 569 20.84 7.05 -1.14
CA ALA A 569 21.83 8.10 -1.17
C ALA A 569 22.61 8.02 -2.50
N LEU A 570 22.63 9.11 -3.26
CA LEU A 570 23.16 9.14 -4.64
C LEU A 570 24.57 9.72 -4.73
N GLY A 571 25.22 10.01 -3.60
CA GLY A 571 26.57 10.52 -3.56
C GLY A 571 26.77 11.77 -4.43
N ARG A 572 27.78 11.73 -5.29
CA ARG A 572 28.14 12.83 -6.24
C ARG A 572 27.03 13.15 -7.24
N ALA A 573 26.19 12.16 -7.56
CA ALA A 573 25.15 12.35 -8.58
C ALA A 573 24.16 13.46 -8.22
N VAL A 574 23.94 13.73 -6.93
CA VAL A 574 23.06 14.82 -6.46
C VAL A 574 23.43 16.17 -7.07
N THR A 575 24.73 16.42 -7.26
CA THR A 575 25.27 17.70 -7.78
C THR A 575 25.89 17.63 -9.16
N GLU A 576 26.23 16.43 -9.65
CA GLU A 576 26.98 16.25 -10.88
C GLU A 576 26.16 15.60 -12.01
N SER A 577 25.02 14.94 -11.72
CA SER A 577 24.10 14.50 -12.75
C SER A 577 23.45 15.71 -13.44
N ALA A 578 23.35 15.67 -14.75
CA ALA A 578 22.63 16.68 -15.54
C ALA A 578 21.11 16.69 -15.19
N ALA A 579 20.55 15.52 -14.89
CA ALA A 579 19.23 15.39 -14.34
C ALA A 579 19.09 14.08 -13.56
N ILE A 580 18.17 14.05 -12.59
CA ILE A 580 17.81 12.85 -11.82
C ILE A 580 16.30 12.66 -11.88
N VAL A 581 15.87 11.47 -12.30
CA VAL A 581 14.48 11.05 -12.43
C VAL A 581 14.24 9.84 -11.51
N GLN A 582 13.32 9.95 -10.58
CA GLN A 582 12.89 8.88 -9.70
C GLN A 582 11.52 8.37 -10.14
N SER A 583 11.38 7.08 -10.43
CA SER A 583 10.11 6.50 -10.88
C SER A 583 9.54 5.46 -9.93
N PHE A 584 10.26 5.07 -8.90
CA PHE A 584 9.96 3.90 -8.06
C PHE A 584 9.75 2.64 -8.93
N PHE A 585 8.80 1.76 -8.60
CA PHE A 585 8.35 0.69 -9.50
C PHE A 585 7.04 1.10 -10.17
N PRO A 586 7.11 1.61 -11.40
CA PRO A 586 5.99 2.30 -12.05
C PRO A 586 4.99 1.38 -12.76
N GLY A 587 5.10 0.04 -12.60
CA GLY A 587 4.20 -0.92 -13.24
C GLY A 587 4.44 -1.08 -14.74
N GLU A 588 3.57 -1.84 -15.40
CA GLU A 588 3.77 -2.27 -16.80
C GLU A 588 3.85 -1.13 -17.82
N GLU A 589 3.22 0.00 -17.54
CA GLU A 589 3.24 1.20 -18.40
C GLU A 589 4.36 2.18 -18.03
N GLY A 590 5.19 1.83 -17.05
CA GLY A 590 6.17 2.74 -16.45
C GLY A 590 7.30 3.18 -17.36
N THR A 591 7.83 2.31 -18.21
CA THR A 591 8.91 2.69 -19.14
C THR A 591 8.44 3.72 -20.16
N HIS A 592 7.17 3.66 -20.58
CA HIS A 592 6.55 4.68 -21.42
C HIS A 592 6.43 6.04 -20.71
N ALA A 593 6.11 6.04 -19.41
CA ALA A 593 6.05 7.26 -18.61
C ALA A 593 7.43 7.89 -18.46
N ILE A 594 8.45 7.09 -18.14
CA ILE A 594 9.86 7.55 -18.05
C ILE A 594 10.34 8.13 -19.38
N ALA A 595 10.18 7.39 -20.49
CA ALA A 595 10.55 7.86 -21.81
C ALA A 595 9.83 9.17 -22.20
N GLY A 596 8.54 9.28 -21.85
CA GLY A 596 7.73 10.48 -22.05
C GLY A 596 8.23 11.69 -21.25
N VAL A 597 8.71 11.49 -20.01
CA VAL A 597 9.37 12.56 -19.25
C VAL A 597 10.69 12.94 -19.90
N LEU A 598 11.52 11.98 -20.28
CA LEU A 598 12.83 12.27 -20.89
C LEU A 598 12.68 13.05 -22.20
N SER A 599 11.68 12.77 -23.03
CA SER A 599 11.41 13.49 -24.28
C SER A 599 10.67 14.82 -24.10
N GLY A 600 9.98 14.99 -22.98
CA GLY A 600 9.12 16.15 -22.71
C GLY A 600 7.70 16.00 -23.27
N ARG A 601 7.30 14.81 -23.74
CA ARG A 601 5.91 14.47 -24.02
C ARG A 601 5.08 14.57 -22.75
N VAL A 602 5.65 14.13 -21.62
CA VAL A 602 5.10 14.27 -20.28
C VAL A 602 5.84 15.36 -19.53
N ASN A 603 5.13 16.35 -19.01
CA ASN A 603 5.68 17.30 -18.04
C ASN A 603 5.62 16.69 -16.64
N PRO A 604 6.76 16.42 -15.97
CA PRO A 604 6.76 15.74 -14.67
C PRO A 604 5.98 16.54 -13.62
N SER A 605 5.17 15.84 -12.85
CA SER A 605 4.34 16.42 -11.77
C SER A 605 4.43 15.65 -10.46
N GLY A 606 5.12 14.51 -10.45
CA GLY A 606 5.33 13.69 -9.25
C GLY A 606 6.06 14.45 -8.15
N ARG A 607 5.78 14.07 -6.91
CA ARG A 607 6.43 14.62 -5.70
C ARG A 607 6.90 13.47 -4.83
N LEU A 608 8.06 13.63 -4.17
CA LEU A 608 8.60 12.59 -3.29
C LEU A 608 7.66 12.28 -2.12
N PRO A 609 7.17 11.05 -1.98
CA PRO A 609 6.39 10.61 -0.82
C PRO A 609 7.30 10.22 0.35
N VAL A 610 8.61 10.13 0.12
CA VAL A 610 9.68 9.86 1.09
C VAL A 610 10.88 10.71 0.77
N GLY A 611 11.59 11.22 1.78
CA GLY A 611 12.81 11.98 1.58
C GLY A 611 13.96 11.12 1.05
N VAL A 612 14.77 11.65 0.12
CA VAL A 612 15.99 11.01 -0.39
C VAL A 612 17.15 11.36 0.55
N PRO A 613 17.83 10.37 1.17
CA PRO A 613 18.89 10.63 2.12
C PRO A 613 20.12 11.25 1.43
N ARG A 614 20.82 12.14 2.14
CA ARG A 614 22.09 12.73 1.68
C ARG A 614 23.24 11.73 1.79
N ALA A 615 23.22 10.91 2.83
CA ALA A 615 24.22 9.89 3.10
C ALA A 615 23.53 8.57 3.50
N PRO A 616 24.15 7.41 3.21
CA PRO A 616 23.52 6.11 3.40
C PRO A 616 23.18 5.75 4.85
N GLY A 617 23.86 6.40 5.81
CA GLY A 617 23.62 6.25 7.26
C GLY A 617 22.73 7.32 7.88
N SER A 618 22.14 8.23 7.10
CA SER A 618 21.29 9.32 7.60
C SER A 618 19.92 8.81 8.03
N GLN A 619 19.80 8.39 9.27
CA GLN A 619 18.58 7.87 9.87
C GLN A 619 18.26 8.58 11.20
N PRO A 620 16.98 8.79 11.51
CA PRO A 620 15.80 8.71 10.65
C PRO A 620 15.69 9.96 9.75
N GLY A 621 15.44 9.74 8.46
CA GLY A 621 15.36 10.79 7.43
C GLY A 621 13.98 11.40 7.23
N THR A 622 13.07 11.34 8.18
CA THR A 622 11.71 11.89 8.02
C THR A 622 11.66 13.40 8.25
N TYR A 623 10.86 14.10 7.43
CA TYR A 623 10.59 15.53 7.63
C TYR A 623 9.76 15.81 8.89
N LEU A 624 9.07 14.80 9.44
CA LEU A 624 8.31 14.90 10.72
C LEU A 624 9.20 14.96 11.95
N GLY A 625 10.46 15.30 11.79
CA GLY A 625 11.41 15.48 12.90
C GLY A 625 11.07 16.70 13.77
N ALA A 626 11.29 16.57 15.08
CA ALA A 626 11.33 17.71 16.01
C ALA A 626 12.59 18.54 15.77
N ARG A 627 12.65 19.78 16.31
CA ARG A 627 13.79 20.71 16.10
C ARG A 627 15.16 20.08 16.38
N LEU A 628 15.29 19.26 17.43
CA LEU A 628 16.54 18.60 17.78
C LEU A 628 16.90 17.42 16.87
N ALA A 629 15.98 16.95 16.04
CA ALA A 629 16.25 15.93 15.04
C ALA A 629 16.78 16.51 13.71
N HIS A 630 16.80 17.82 13.55
CA HIS A 630 17.42 18.51 12.40
C HIS A 630 18.89 18.86 12.68
N ALA A 631 19.61 19.27 11.64
CA ALA A 631 21.00 19.72 11.75
C ALA A 631 21.13 20.82 12.82
N ASN A 632 22.10 20.66 13.73
CA ASN A 632 22.37 21.59 14.82
C ASN A 632 23.84 21.48 15.27
N GLU A 633 24.29 22.42 16.08
CA GLU A 633 25.68 22.48 16.57
C GLU A 633 26.05 21.35 17.55
N ALA A 634 25.06 20.62 18.10
CA ALA A 634 25.29 19.56 19.08
C ALA A 634 25.65 18.21 18.45
N SER A 635 25.53 18.07 17.10
CA SER A 635 25.86 16.85 16.39
C SER A 635 26.71 17.14 15.14
N ASN A 636 27.67 16.28 14.89
CA ASN A 636 28.50 16.32 13.68
C ASN A 636 27.82 15.63 12.47
N VAL A 637 26.63 15.06 12.64
CA VAL A 637 25.85 14.43 11.56
C VAL A 637 24.77 15.40 11.10
N ASP A 638 24.77 15.70 9.80
CA ASP A 638 23.69 16.47 9.16
C ASP A 638 22.63 15.51 8.61
N PRO A 639 21.44 15.43 9.24
CA PRO A 639 20.36 14.55 8.79
C PRO A 639 19.52 15.16 7.64
N THR A 640 19.88 16.35 7.15
CA THR A 640 19.13 17.00 6.06
C THR A 640 19.12 16.11 4.83
N PRO A 641 17.95 15.79 4.26
CA PRO A 641 17.86 14.98 3.05
C PRO A 641 18.48 15.70 1.84
N ALA A 642 18.93 14.94 0.86
CA ALA A 642 19.33 15.49 -0.44
C ALA A 642 18.13 16.10 -1.18
N PHE A 643 17.00 15.40 -1.13
CA PHE A 643 15.71 15.89 -1.63
C PHE A 643 14.63 15.60 -0.58
N PRO A 644 13.90 16.63 -0.11
CA PRO A 644 12.96 16.50 0.98
C PRO A 644 11.62 15.89 0.53
N PHE A 645 10.81 15.45 1.50
CA PHE A 645 9.42 15.07 1.27
C PHE A 645 8.65 16.15 0.51
N GLY A 646 7.84 15.75 -0.44
CA GLY A 646 7.05 16.64 -1.29
C GLY A 646 7.82 17.31 -2.44
N HIS A 647 9.15 17.11 -2.55
CA HIS A 647 9.98 17.70 -3.60
C HIS A 647 9.72 17.03 -4.96
N GLY A 648 9.74 17.86 -6.00
CA GLY A 648 9.71 17.47 -7.40
C GLY A 648 9.64 18.70 -8.28
N LEU A 649 10.30 18.65 -9.43
CA LEU A 649 10.38 19.72 -10.41
C LEU A 649 9.40 19.53 -11.56
N SER A 650 9.17 20.58 -12.31
CA SER A 650 8.39 20.62 -13.53
C SER A 650 9.19 21.28 -14.65
N TYR A 651 8.83 21.03 -15.92
CA TYR A 651 9.36 21.76 -17.07
C TYR A 651 8.75 23.14 -17.25
N THR A 652 7.82 23.54 -16.35
CA THR A 652 7.26 24.89 -16.29
C THR A 652 7.51 25.51 -14.93
N ARG A 653 7.05 26.76 -14.72
CA ARG A 653 7.25 27.50 -13.48
C ARG A 653 5.91 27.98 -12.93
N PHE A 654 5.79 27.97 -11.60
CA PHE A 654 4.57 28.44 -10.93
C PHE A 654 4.93 29.55 -9.93
N ASP A 655 4.22 30.69 -10.04
CA ASP A 655 4.25 31.77 -9.07
C ASP A 655 3.05 31.69 -8.14
N TRP A 656 3.31 32.04 -6.86
CA TRP A 656 2.29 32.00 -5.81
C TRP A 656 2.16 33.39 -5.20
N THR A 657 0.95 33.97 -5.24
CA THR A 657 0.68 35.37 -4.86
C THR A 657 -0.62 35.53 -4.09
N ASP A 658 -0.89 36.75 -3.64
CA ASP A 658 -2.18 37.23 -3.14
C ASP A 658 -2.73 36.42 -1.95
N LEU A 659 -1.84 36.05 -1.03
CA LEU A 659 -2.28 35.36 0.19
C LEU A 659 -3.17 36.30 1.03
N THR A 660 -4.33 35.80 1.35
CA THR A 660 -5.31 36.44 2.26
C THR A 660 -5.76 35.41 3.31
N VAL A 661 -6.10 35.91 4.48
CA VAL A 661 -6.67 35.12 5.59
C VAL A 661 -7.95 35.85 6.02
N ASP A 662 -9.06 35.14 6.07
CA ASP A 662 -10.38 35.76 6.39
C ASP A 662 -10.43 36.24 7.84
N ALA A 663 -9.88 35.45 8.77
CA ALA A 663 -9.74 35.76 10.18
C ALA A 663 -8.42 35.23 10.73
N HIS A 664 -7.66 36.08 11.43
CA HIS A 664 -6.42 35.70 12.06
C HIS A 664 -6.60 35.01 13.43
N GLU A 665 -7.82 34.99 13.96
CA GLU A 665 -8.20 34.33 15.19
C GLU A 665 -9.42 33.43 14.98
N ALA A 666 -9.40 32.24 15.59
CA ALA A 666 -10.53 31.33 15.61
C ALA A 666 -10.56 30.59 16.97
N PRO A 667 -11.73 30.15 17.47
CA PRO A 667 -11.77 29.32 18.67
C PRO A 667 -11.17 27.92 18.39
N THR A 668 -10.80 27.19 19.45
CA THR A 668 -10.21 25.84 19.36
C THR A 668 -11.14 24.80 18.71
N ASP A 669 -12.42 25.11 18.50
CA ASP A 669 -13.40 24.31 17.76
C ASP A 669 -13.80 24.93 16.39
N GLY A 670 -13.11 26.01 15.99
CA GLY A 670 -13.36 26.76 14.76
C GLY A 670 -12.56 26.27 13.56
N GLU A 671 -12.37 27.19 12.62
CA GLU A 671 -11.59 26.94 11.41
C GLU A 671 -10.97 28.25 10.89
N PHE A 672 -9.91 28.11 10.10
CA PHE A 672 -9.29 29.21 9.36
C PHE A 672 -9.54 29.05 7.87
N THR A 673 -9.82 30.14 7.19
CA THR A 673 -9.87 30.17 5.71
C THR A 673 -8.76 31.07 5.18
N LEU A 674 -7.90 30.47 4.34
CA LEU A 674 -6.89 31.21 3.59
C LEU A 674 -7.15 31.08 2.10
N ALA A 675 -6.76 32.08 1.33
CA ALA A 675 -6.84 32.03 -0.11
C ALA A 675 -5.60 32.66 -0.75
N PHE A 676 -5.12 32.06 -1.86
CA PHE A 676 -3.95 32.50 -2.61
C PHE A 676 -4.09 32.11 -4.08
N THR A 677 -3.26 32.70 -4.93
CA THR A 677 -3.26 32.46 -6.37
C THR A 677 -2.02 31.68 -6.78
N VAL A 678 -2.20 30.63 -7.59
CA VAL A 678 -1.14 29.92 -8.29
C VAL A 678 -1.24 30.19 -9.77
N ARG A 679 -0.16 30.64 -10.41
CA ARG A 679 -0.08 30.99 -11.83
C ARG A 679 1.05 30.22 -12.51
N ASN A 680 0.77 29.66 -13.67
CA ASN A 680 1.83 29.12 -14.54
C ASN A 680 2.48 30.28 -15.29
N THR A 681 3.75 30.55 -15.00
CA THR A 681 4.55 31.63 -15.62
C THR A 681 5.50 31.14 -16.69
N GLY A 682 5.51 29.83 -16.95
CA GLY A 682 6.32 29.23 -18.00
C GLY A 682 5.58 29.11 -19.34
N GLU A 683 6.20 28.35 -20.26
CA GLU A 683 5.74 28.24 -21.66
C GLU A 683 5.04 26.90 -21.95
N ARG A 684 4.91 26.00 -20.95
CA ARG A 684 4.28 24.69 -21.10
C ARG A 684 3.11 24.54 -20.11
N SER A 685 2.10 23.80 -20.52
CA SER A 685 1.10 23.29 -19.59
C SER A 685 1.75 22.42 -18.53
N GLY A 686 1.32 22.55 -17.28
CA GLY A 686 1.88 21.75 -16.18
C GLY A 686 0.97 21.69 -14.98
N THR A 687 1.25 20.72 -14.11
CA THR A 687 0.53 20.50 -12.88
C THR A 687 1.43 20.82 -11.69
N GLU A 688 0.97 21.76 -10.83
CA GLU A 688 1.57 22.00 -9.52
C GLU A 688 0.85 21.17 -8.46
N VAL A 689 1.61 20.56 -7.56
CA VAL A 689 1.10 19.91 -6.36
C VAL A 689 1.23 20.89 -5.19
N VAL A 690 0.14 21.56 -4.90
CA VAL A 690 0.07 22.52 -3.79
C VAL A 690 -0.07 21.75 -2.49
N GLN A 691 0.90 21.92 -1.58
CA GLN A 691 0.94 21.30 -0.28
C GLN A 691 0.69 22.35 0.81
N LEU A 692 -0.04 21.98 1.86
CA LEU A 692 -0.27 22.84 3.02
C LEU A 692 0.31 22.21 4.26
N TYR A 693 1.27 22.88 4.88
CA TYR A 693 1.86 22.47 6.13
C TYR A 693 1.38 23.33 7.30
N LEU A 694 1.22 22.69 8.46
CA LEU A 694 0.92 23.33 9.73
C LEU A 694 2.16 23.25 10.62
N HIS A 695 2.58 24.43 11.13
CA HIS A 695 3.62 24.57 12.13
C HIS A 695 3.02 25.08 13.44
N ASP A 696 3.24 24.37 14.52
CA ASP A 696 2.92 24.78 15.87
C ASP A 696 4.21 25.16 16.59
N PRO A 697 4.47 26.45 16.82
CA PRO A 697 5.74 26.91 17.42
C PRO A 697 5.86 26.59 18.90
N VAL A 698 4.74 26.45 19.63
CA VAL A 698 4.72 26.23 21.08
C VAL A 698 3.56 25.35 21.48
N ALA A 699 3.83 24.12 21.88
CA ALA A 699 2.85 23.14 22.36
C ALA A 699 3.28 22.55 23.70
N SER A 700 2.35 21.91 24.43
CA SER A 700 2.63 21.26 25.71
C SER A 700 3.53 20.03 25.63
N VAL A 701 3.70 19.46 24.42
CA VAL A 701 4.64 18.39 24.09
C VAL A 701 5.42 18.76 22.83
N VAL A 702 6.60 18.16 22.66
CA VAL A 702 7.42 18.39 21.47
C VAL A 702 6.67 17.97 20.21
N GLN A 703 6.57 18.89 19.24
CA GLN A 703 5.94 18.67 17.94
C GLN A 703 6.97 18.56 16.82
N PRO A 704 6.66 17.91 15.70
CA PRO A 704 7.39 18.07 14.45
C PRO A 704 7.49 19.55 14.06
N VAL A 705 8.59 19.95 13.37
CA VAL A 705 8.72 21.34 12.89
C VAL A 705 7.52 21.73 12.03
N GLN A 706 6.99 20.81 11.29
CA GLN A 706 5.71 20.97 10.57
C GLN A 706 5.15 19.61 10.15
N ARG A 707 3.87 19.59 9.78
CA ARG A 707 3.19 18.41 9.24
C ARG A 707 2.24 18.79 8.13
N LEU A 708 2.12 17.92 7.12
CA LEU A 708 1.16 18.08 6.03
C LEU A 708 -0.27 17.96 6.57
N VAL A 709 -1.15 18.90 6.17
CA VAL A 709 -2.57 18.93 6.59
C VAL A 709 -3.52 19.13 5.42
N GLY A 710 -2.99 19.24 4.21
CA GLY A 710 -3.77 19.36 2.99
C GLY A 710 -2.89 19.39 1.75
N TYR A 711 -3.41 18.94 0.63
CA TYR A 711 -2.78 19.09 -0.68
C TYR A 711 -3.81 19.06 -1.80
N THR A 712 -3.42 19.59 -2.98
CA THR A 712 -4.23 19.49 -4.18
C THR A 712 -3.38 19.65 -5.44
N ARG A 713 -3.78 19.01 -6.52
CA ARG A 713 -3.18 19.18 -7.85
C ARG A 713 -3.85 20.32 -8.60
N VAL A 714 -3.08 21.16 -9.26
CA VAL A 714 -3.54 22.32 -10.02
C VAL A 714 -2.90 22.31 -11.40
N THR A 715 -3.66 21.90 -12.41
CA THR A 715 -3.18 21.91 -13.80
C THR A 715 -3.48 23.27 -14.45
N LEU A 716 -2.46 23.88 -15.06
CA LEU A 716 -2.52 25.23 -15.63
C LEU A 716 -1.84 25.28 -16.99
N GLU A 717 -2.54 25.90 -17.94
CA GLU A 717 -1.95 26.30 -19.22
C GLU A 717 -0.98 27.47 -19.04
N PRO A 718 -0.07 27.74 -19.99
CA PRO A 718 0.80 28.92 -19.95
C PRO A 718 0.03 30.21 -19.70
N GLY A 719 0.41 30.95 -18.65
CA GLY A 719 -0.24 32.19 -18.24
C GLY A 719 -1.53 32.02 -17.42
N GLU A 720 -2.08 30.81 -17.35
CA GLU A 720 -3.28 30.54 -16.56
C GLU A 720 -3.03 30.66 -15.06
N ALA A 721 -4.06 31.04 -14.31
CA ALA A 721 -4.00 31.12 -12.84
C ALA A 721 -5.26 30.56 -12.20
N ARG A 722 -5.10 29.98 -11.03
CA ARG A 722 -6.18 29.50 -10.16
C ARG A 722 -6.09 30.18 -8.81
N ARG A 723 -7.25 30.62 -8.32
CA ARG A 723 -7.45 31.04 -6.93
C ARG A 723 -7.83 29.81 -6.12
N LEU A 724 -7.01 29.48 -5.13
CA LEU A 724 -7.29 28.42 -4.17
C LEU A 724 -7.86 29.04 -2.90
N THR A 725 -8.89 28.41 -2.36
CA THR A 725 -9.46 28.73 -1.05
C THR A 725 -9.35 27.48 -0.19
N VAL A 726 -8.64 27.57 0.92
CA VAL A 726 -8.33 26.46 1.82
C VAL A 726 -8.96 26.73 3.17
N THR A 727 -9.86 25.86 3.61
CA THR A 727 -10.45 25.88 4.95
C THR A 727 -9.81 24.81 5.81
N VAL A 728 -9.19 25.23 6.90
CA VAL A 728 -8.42 24.38 7.83
C VAL A 728 -9.14 24.32 9.17
N PRO A 729 -9.77 23.19 9.51
CA PRO A 729 -10.36 22.99 10.84
C PRO A 729 -9.29 23.03 11.95
N ALA A 730 -9.62 23.60 13.10
CA ALA A 730 -8.76 23.58 14.28
C ALA A 730 -8.41 22.14 14.73
N ASP A 731 -9.26 21.16 14.42
CA ASP A 731 -9.02 19.74 14.66
C ASP A 731 -7.70 19.25 14.06
N LEU A 732 -7.27 19.81 12.93
CA LEU A 732 -5.98 19.46 12.28
C LEU A 732 -4.77 19.95 13.09
N ALA A 733 -4.94 20.87 14.03
CA ALA A 733 -3.90 21.24 14.97
C ALA A 733 -3.78 20.25 16.16
N SER A 734 -4.72 19.31 16.30
CA SER A 734 -4.71 18.37 17.43
C SER A 734 -3.51 17.43 17.42
N PHE A 735 -3.08 17.04 18.60
CA PHE A 735 -2.00 16.07 18.86
C PHE A 735 -2.28 15.32 20.17
N THR A 736 -1.54 14.24 20.42
CA THR A 736 -1.65 13.48 21.68
C THR A 736 -0.89 14.18 22.79
N GLY A 737 -1.62 14.65 23.82
CA GLY A 737 -1.11 15.36 24.97
C GLY A 737 -0.34 14.47 25.96
N ARG A 738 0.06 15.06 27.10
CA ARG A 738 0.82 14.36 28.15
C ARG A 738 0.02 13.26 28.85
N ASP A 739 -1.29 13.40 28.87
CA ASP A 739 -2.24 12.44 29.48
C ASP A 739 -2.65 11.31 28.52
N GLY A 740 -2.09 11.28 27.30
CA GLY A 740 -2.42 10.30 26.27
C GLY A 740 -3.70 10.59 25.51
N ARG A 741 -4.45 11.64 25.85
CA ARG A 741 -5.64 12.07 25.10
C ARG A 741 -5.27 13.08 24.03
N ARG A 742 -6.04 13.10 22.95
CA ARG A 742 -5.85 14.07 21.87
C ARG A 742 -6.42 15.43 22.25
N VAL A 743 -5.66 16.50 21.99
CA VAL A 743 -5.96 17.86 22.40
C VAL A 743 -5.72 18.86 21.27
N VAL A 744 -6.55 19.91 21.19
CA VAL A 744 -6.32 21.17 20.48
C VAL A 744 -6.03 22.24 21.52
N GLU A 745 -4.84 22.83 21.48
CA GLU A 745 -4.41 23.88 22.40
C GLU A 745 -4.65 25.27 21.78
N PRO A 746 -4.99 26.28 22.58
CA PRO A 746 -4.96 27.67 22.14
C PRO A 746 -3.51 28.12 21.95
N GLY A 747 -3.24 28.90 20.91
CA GLY A 747 -1.89 29.35 20.60
C GLY A 747 -1.71 29.83 19.17
N ALA A 748 -0.54 30.35 18.87
CA ALA A 748 -0.18 30.80 17.53
C ALA A 748 0.16 29.59 16.66
N LEU A 749 -0.29 29.60 15.43
CA LEU A 749 0.02 28.60 14.41
C LEU A 749 0.51 29.28 13.13
N GLU A 750 1.29 28.60 12.34
CA GLU A 750 1.63 29.00 10.97
C GLU A 750 1.08 27.97 9.98
N LEU A 751 0.30 28.47 9.02
CA LEU A 751 -0.16 27.72 7.85
C LEU A 751 0.73 28.08 6.67
N ARG A 752 1.39 27.07 6.08
CA ARG A 752 2.45 27.25 5.07
C ARG A 752 2.05 26.56 3.75
N PRO A 753 1.40 27.27 2.80
CA PRO A 753 1.31 26.80 1.44
C PRO A 753 2.72 26.65 0.84
N ALA A 754 3.05 25.45 0.31
CA ALA A 754 4.39 25.07 -0.04
C ALA A 754 4.44 24.19 -1.30
N ALA A 755 5.57 24.19 -2.00
CA ALA A 755 5.86 23.28 -3.08
C ALA A 755 6.52 21.96 -2.57
N SER A 756 7.08 21.99 -1.36
CA SER A 756 7.60 20.82 -0.64
C SER A 756 7.73 21.14 0.86
N SER A 757 8.06 20.15 1.67
CA SER A 757 8.32 20.35 3.10
C SER A 757 9.49 21.33 3.40
N ALA A 758 10.38 21.57 2.45
CA ALA A 758 11.49 22.52 2.59
C ALA A 758 11.32 23.79 1.74
N ASP A 759 10.22 23.96 1.00
CA ASP A 759 9.97 25.09 0.10
C ASP A 759 8.60 25.75 0.38
N PRO A 760 8.44 26.41 1.54
CA PRO A 760 7.25 27.21 1.81
C PRO A 760 7.21 28.45 0.90
N ARG A 761 6.18 28.55 0.08
CA ARG A 761 5.98 29.68 -0.86
C ARG A 761 5.28 30.86 -0.19
N LEU A 762 4.40 30.57 0.74
CA LEU A 762 3.60 31.55 1.48
C LEU A 762 3.52 31.14 2.96
N THR A 763 3.24 32.10 3.85
CA THR A 763 3.04 31.83 5.28
C THR A 763 1.92 32.70 5.83
N ALA A 764 0.93 32.08 6.44
CA ALA A 764 -0.14 32.75 7.17
C ALA A 764 0.01 32.47 8.67
N ARG A 765 0.04 33.53 9.49
CA ARG A 765 0.04 33.42 10.95
C ARG A 765 -1.39 33.58 11.46
N VAL A 766 -1.82 32.61 12.27
CA VAL A 766 -3.16 32.56 12.86
C VAL A 766 -3.07 32.18 14.34
N VAL A 767 -4.14 32.42 15.09
CA VAL A 767 -4.16 32.17 16.55
C VAL A 767 -5.43 31.40 16.89
N LEU A 768 -5.27 30.24 17.55
CA LEU A 768 -6.38 29.57 18.20
C LEU A 768 -6.63 30.23 19.58
N THR A 769 -7.87 30.57 19.85
CA THR A 769 -8.31 31.26 21.09
C THR A 769 -9.28 30.39 21.89
N GLY A 770 -9.45 30.70 23.17
CA GLY A 770 -10.36 29.97 24.06
C GLY A 770 -9.66 28.91 24.91
N PRO A 771 -10.42 27.98 25.51
CA PRO A 771 -9.85 26.92 26.33
C PRO A 771 -9.20 25.80 25.48
N GLU A 772 -8.30 25.05 26.08
CA GLU A 772 -7.88 23.75 25.57
C GLU A 772 -9.11 22.85 25.36
N ARG A 773 -9.13 22.09 24.24
CA ARG A 773 -10.23 21.22 23.87
C ARG A 773 -9.74 19.81 23.62
N HIS A 774 -10.24 18.83 24.37
CA HIS A 774 -10.04 17.44 24.03
C HIS A 774 -10.89 17.04 22.82
N VAL A 775 -10.32 16.25 21.93
CA VAL A 775 -10.97 15.73 20.74
C VAL A 775 -10.87 14.22 20.69
N ASP A 776 -11.86 13.58 20.09
CA ASP A 776 -11.95 12.14 19.93
C ASP A 776 -11.87 11.74 18.44
N HIS A 777 -12.27 10.51 18.17
CA HIS A 777 -12.32 9.96 16.81
C HIS A 777 -13.36 10.62 15.90
N THR A 778 -14.25 11.48 16.41
CA THR A 778 -15.25 12.21 15.59
C THR A 778 -14.72 13.52 15.02
N ARG A 779 -13.50 13.93 15.36
CA ARG A 779 -12.85 15.14 14.84
C ARG A 779 -12.79 15.16 13.31
N ARG A 780 -12.70 16.35 12.72
CA ARG A 780 -12.47 16.53 11.27
C ARG A 780 -11.04 16.16 10.92
N LEU A 781 -10.87 15.37 9.84
CA LEU A 781 -9.58 14.81 9.43
C LEU A 781 -8.96 15.53 8.24
N HIS A 782 -9.69 16.39 7.54
CA HIS A 782 -9.26 17.03 6.30
C HIS A 782 -9.43 18.55 6.30
N ALA A 783 -8.49 19.23 5.62
CA ALA A 783 -8.71 20.57 5.08
C ALA A 783 -9.56 20.46 3.81
N THR A 784 -10.41 21.46 3.56
CA THR A 784 -11.16 21.57 2.30
C THR A 784 -10.45 22.57 1.38
N ILE A 785 -10.17 22.17 0.13
CA ILE A 785 -9.50 23.00 -0.87
C ILE A 785 -10.41 23.16 -2.08
N ALA A 786 -10.84 24.39 -2.34
CA ALA A 786 -11.61 24.75 -3.51
C ALA A 786 -10.74 25.53 -4.51
N GLN A 787 -10.94 25.26 -5.81
CA GLN A 787 -10.21 25.90 -6.91
C GLN A 787 -11.18 26.67 -7.79
N LYS A 788 -10.85 27.92 -8.12
CA LYS A 788 -11.61 28.77 -9.08
C LYS A 788 -10.64 29.42 -10.05
N PRO A 789 -11.05 29.70 -11.32
CA PRO A 789 -10.26 30.57 -12.17
C PRO A 789 -9.96 31.89 -11.46
N ALA A 790 -8.70 32.33 -11.49
CA ALA A 790 -8.39 33.66 -11.00
C ALA A 790 -8.90 34.69 -12.02
N THR A 791 -9.65 35.68 -11.56
CA THR A 791 -9.98 36.86 -12.40
C THR A 791 -8.69 37.61 -12.67
N ALA A 792 -8.46 37.97 -13.92
CA ALA A 792 -7.27 38.69 -14.37
C ALA A 792 -7.11 40.04 -13.66
#